data_98831ecf85481dd3d935fe3f8c6762de
#
_entry.id   98831ecf85481dd3d935fe3f8c6762de
#
_cell.length_a   1.000
_cell.length_b   1.000
_cell.length_c   1.000
_cell.angle_alpha   90.00
_cell.angle_beta   90.00
_cell.angle_gamma   90.00
#
_symmetry.space_group_name_H-M   'P 1'
#
loop_
_entity.id
_entity.type
_entity.pdbx_description
1 polymer ?
#
loop_
_entity_poly.entity_id
_entity_poly.type
_entity_poly.pdbx_seq_one_letter_code
_entity_poly.pdbx_strand_id
1 'polypeptide(L)'
;IAVANTTVELGELAYAVPLTPTGLEGMDNAAPSYFDRKRDSAPDHCSAFAATGPATRDGKMVIGHVTWWPLALAEQTNVMLDVQPAKGHRMLMQSYPGGIESGTDWYQNDAGMVLTETTIRQSPFNIQGTPVAFRAREAIQYGGNVDEVVERLGSHNNGLYTNEWLIGDGKNNEIAMYELGTGRTKLWRSSKGEWFGGTDGFYWGDNNAKDLDVRLEYVPDPLGAPAFVPYVPYNRDFAWQDLYRKYRGQIDEQFGFLAFRTAPLVSASTMDAKIATADMASNLMVWAAIGKPNQREWVPSEWERRGYPKNDGLYPSGYQLFRGEPSEALRAAIQKNETNRTAKPAVEKDADSPAHGKAFEADRLWKGWILPAGDADIWFVAGSAEYYRDLKSEHLDDRVNAARATYRRLEMAARAEERVSLEQAKGVLYLDALRRRLGDDAFLKLMRDYFAANTTKTVTAQSFLDQAGVPFAVEAGEGTAYLTTDIGNRLRSAMLVYGTVREAGANRYAAEQLQKQFLDWYESAVPIRKDFEVTEDELRTHDVIFVGRPEANSALAGWSERLGLDYSGNAFRIGGATRASERDALLWAGKNPLDQTRMVLVLAGNDALRTVKLARNVGDWKTGGYQLVEDGKATVGFQAPPEAR
;
A
#
# COMPACT_ATOMS: atom_id res chain seq x y z
N ILE A 1 33.84 -6.70 6.13
CA ILE A 1 32.63 -7.54 6.22
C ILE A 1 31.57 -6.85 7.10
N ALA A 2 31.89 -6.49 8.35
CA ALA A 2 30.91 -5.88 9.25
C ALA A 2 30.22 -4.65 8.62
N VAL A 3 30.97 -3.68 8.08
CA VAL A 3 30.41 -2.48 7.47
C VAL A 3 29.49 -2.81 6.29
N ALA A 4 29.87 -3.77 5.43
CA ALA A 4 29.04 -4.15 4.28
C ALA A 4 27.71 -4.82 4.70
N ASN A 5 27.69 -5.46 5.86
CA ASN A 5 26.52 -6.17 6.38
C ASN A 5 25.71 -5.37 7.42
N THR A 6 26.00 -4.09 7.59
CA THR A 6 25.23 -3.15 8.42
C THR A 6 24.71 -1.97 7.60
N THR A 7 24.70 -2.11 6.28
CA THR A 7 24.35 -1.00 5.37
C THR A 7 22.91 -0.55 5.56
N VAL A 8 21.99 -1.48 5.77
CA VAL A 8 20.57 -1.17 6.04
C VAL A 8 20.45 -0.39 7.34
N GLU A 9 21.08 -0.86 8.40
CA GLU A 9 21.04 -0.21 9.72
C GLU A 9 21.76 1.13 9.74
N LEU A 10 22.86 1.29 8.99
CA LEU A 10 23.51 2.58 8.81
C LEU A 10 22.61 3.57 8.07
N GLY A 11 21.84 3.10 7.10
CA GLY A 11 20.79 3.88 6.45
C GLY A 11 19.72 4.34 7.46
N GLU A 12 19.22 3.42 8.27
CA GLU A 12 18.23 3.72 9.31
C GLU A 12 18.79 4.68 10.37
N LEU A 13 20.06 4.49 10.77
CA LEU A 13 20.72 5.39 11.70
C LEU A 13 20.86 6.81 11.14
N ALA A 14 21.15 6.95 9.85
CA ALA A 14 21.23 8.25 9.20
C ALA A 14 19.87 9.00 9.18
N TYR A 15 18.77 8.27 9.25
CA TYR A 15 17.43 8.85 9.41
C TYR A 15 17.05 9.11 10.87
N ALA A 16 17.54 8.29 11.80
CA ALA A 16 17.22 8.39 13.22
C ALA A 16 18.05 9.47 13.94
N VAL A 17 19.26 9.78 13.46
CA VAL A 17 20.17 10.76 14.05
C VAL A 17 20.42 11.88 13.07
N PRO A 18 20.13 13.14 13.41
CA PRO A 18 20.52 14.27 12.59
C PRO A 18 22.03 14.32 12.43
N LEU A 19 22.53 14.25 11.20
CA LEU A 19 23.95 14.33 10.88
C LEU A 19 24.46 15.79 10.91
N THR A 20 24.09 16.59 11.92
CA THR A 20 24.60 17.91 12.10
C THR A 20 25.73 17.90 13.14
N PRO A 21 26.85 18.63 12.92
CA PRO A 21 27.98 18.66 13.84
C PRO A 21 27.66 19.23 15.23
N THR A 22 26.49 19.85 15.39
CA THR A 22 26.09 20.60 16.59
C THR A 22 25.13 19.85 17.51
N GLY A 23 24.89 18.57 17.27
CA GLY A 23 23.96 17.79 18.11
C GLY A 23 22.53 18.29 18.03
N LEU A 24 21.88 18.44 19.17
CA LEU A 24 20.46 18.81 19.24
C LEU A 24 20.14 20.27 18.88
N GLU A 25 21.14 21.11 18.73
CA GLU A 25 20.94 22.50 18.31
C GLU A 25 20.57 22.56 16.83
N GLY A 26 19.44 23.14 16.53
CA GLY A 26 18.90 23.23 15.17
C GLY A 26 17.85 22.18 14.82
N MET A 27 17.53 21.30 15.74
CA MET A 27 16.46 20.31 15.57
C MET A 27 15.07 20.95 15.36
N ASP A 28 14.87 22.20 15.78
CA ASP A 28 13.63 22.94 15.56
C ASP A 28 13.37 23.33 14.10
N ASN A 29 14.43 23.36 13.29
CA ASN A 29 14.40 23.66 11.85
C ASN A 29 14.96 22.50 11.02
N ALA A 30 15.00 21.32 11.58
CA ALA A 30 15.59 20.18 10.93
C ALA A 30 14.87 19.79 9.64
N ALA A 31 15.63 19.15 8.77
CA ALA A 31 15.10 18.40 7.65
C ALA A 31 13.91 17.51 8.06
N PRO A 32 13.02 17.15 7.13
CA PRO A 32 11.89 16.28 7.40
C PRO A 32 12.29 15.11 8.30
N SER A 33 11.48 14.82 9.30
CA SER A 33 11.76 13.75 10.24
C SER A 33 11.90 12.42 9.52
N TYR A 34 12.46 11.42 10.18
CA TYR A 34 12.45 10.06 9.70
C TYR A 34 11.03 9.60 9.31
N PHE A 35 10.03 9.95 10.12
CA PHE A 35 8.64 9.62 9.84
C PHE A 35 8.09 10.36 8.62
N ASP A 36 8.44 11.62 8.43
CA ASP A 36 8.02 12.38 7.27
C ASP A 36 8.71 11.87 6.00
N ARG A 37 9.99 11.55 6.08
CA ARG A 37 10.74 10.96 4.96
C ARG A 37 10.24 9.57 4.58
N LYS A 38 9.91 8.71 5.57
CA LYS A 38 9.30 7.40 5.29
C LYS A 38 7.83 7.48 4.91
N ARG A 39 7.12 8.55 5.24
CA ARG A 39 5.77 8.79 4.71
C ARG A 39 5.79 9.15 3.24
N ASP A 40 6.80 9.91 2.80
CA ASP A 40 6.96 10.30 1.40
C ASP A 40 7.48 9.17 0.51
N SER A 41 8.30 8.29 1.05
CA SER A 41 8.62 6.98 0.47
C SER A 41 7.65 5.98 1.07
N ALA A 42 6.54 5.68 0.43
CA ALA A 42 5.55 4.74 0.95
C ALA A 42 6.22 3.61 1.77
N PRO A 43 5.85 3.40 3.05
CA PRO A 43 6.56 2.48 3.93
C PRO A 43 6.32 1.01 3.59
N ASP A 44 5.95 0.74 2.39
CA ASP A 44 5.49 -0.55 1.90
C ASP A 44 6.66 -1.27 1.25
N HIS A 45 7.39 -2.05 2.04
CA HIS A 45 8.58 -2.73 1.53
C HIS A 45 8.38 -4.21 1.24
N CYS A 46 7.45 -4.91 1.89
CA CYS A 46 7.33 -6.36 1.76
C CYS A 46 5.91 -6.84 2.04
N SER A 47 5.59 -8.05 1.56
CA SER A 47 4.42 -8.79 1.99
C SER A 47 4.80 -10.25 2.21
N ALA A 48 4.32 -10.84 3.30
CA ALA A 48 4.63 -12.21 3.66
C ALA A 48 3.43 -12.93 4.24
N PHE A 49 3.43 -14.26 4.16
CA PHE A 49 2.46 -15.10 4.87
C PHE A 49 3.12 -16.39 5.37
N ALA A 50 2.54 -16.95 6.43
CA ALA A 50 2.81 -18.30 6.87
C ALA A 50 1.48 -19.00 7.20
N ALA A 51 1.31 -20.23 6.74
CA ALA A 51 0.10 -21.02 6.91
C ALA A 51 0.41 -22.42 7.39
N THR A 52 -0.49 -23.03 8.18
CA THR A 52 -0.39 -24.43 8.63
C THR A 52 -1.76 -24.97 9.06
N GLY A 53 -1.85 -26.25 9.36
CA GLY A 53 -3.01 -26.88 9.97
C GLY A 53 -4.31 -26.62 9.19
N PRO A 54 -5.34 -26.01 9.83
CA PRO A 54 -6.66 -25.85 9.21
C PRO A 54 -6.69 -24.90 8.01
N ALA A 55 -5.64 -24.12 7.79
CA ALA A 55 -5.56 -23.20 6.68
C ALA A 55 -5.02 -23.86 5.40
N THR A 56 -4.18 -24.88 5.53
CA THR A 56 -3.49 -25.51 4.40
C THR A 56 -4.21 -26.76 3.89
N ARG A 57 -3.93 -27.14 2.64
CA ARG A 57 -4.58 -28.26 1.95
C ARG A 57 -4.28 -29.61 2.59
N ASP A 58 -3.04 -29.81 3.03
CA ASP A 58 -2.54 -31.05 3.61
C ASP A 58 -2.23 -30.96 5.11
N GLY A 59 -2.57 -29.81 5.72
CA GLY A 59 -2.26 -29.52 7.12
C GLY A 59 -0.80 -29.17 7.40
N LYS A 60 0.06 -29.10 6.36
CA LYS A 60 1.49 -28.81 6.52
C LYS A 60 1.78 -27.33 6.29
N MET A 61 2.93 -26.89 6.80
CA MET A 61 3.42 -25.52 6.67
C MET A 61 3.63 -25.10 5.22
N VAL A 62 3.16 -23.89 4.91
CA VAL A 62 3.49 -23.12 3.69
C VAL A 62 3.86 -21.71 4.10
N ILE A 63 4.96 -21.18 3.60
CA ILE A 63 5.45 -19.84 3.90
C ILE A 63 5.89 -19.15 2.61
N GLY A 64 5.65 -17.83 2.51
CA GLY A 64 6.04 -17.07 1.33
C GLY A 64 6.29 -15.60 1.63
N HIS A 65 7.06 -14.97 0.75
CA HIS A 65 7.52 -13.58 0.88
C HIS A 65 7.73 -12.93 -0.49
N VAL A 66 7.48 -11.63 -0.57
CA VAL A 66 7.88 -10.76 -1.68
C VAL A 66 8.60 -9.52 -1.14
N THR A 67 9.66 -9.14 -1.81
CA THR A 67 10.44 -7.94 -1.49
C THR A 67 9.99 -6.76 -2.34
N TRP A 68 9.72 -5.63 -1.68
CA TRP A 68 9.53 -4.34 -2.33
C TRP A 68 10.71 -3.46 -1.98
N TRP A 69 11.51 -3.14 -2.98
CA TRP A 69 12.71 -2.34 -2.77
C TRP A 69 13.01 -1.49 -4.01
N PRO A 70 13.91 -0.48 -3.92
CA PRO A 70 14.33 0.22 -5.11
C PRO A 70 14.86 -0.77 -6.15
N LEU A 71 14.15 -0.86 -7.28
CA LEU A 71 14.40 -1.88 -8.31
C LEU A 71 15.82 -1.80 -8.89
N ALA A 72 16.45 -0.63 -8.81
CA ALA A 72 17.85 -0.43 -9.17
C ALA A 72 18.84 -1.29 -8.36
N LEU A 73 18.43 -1.81 -7.19
CA LEU A 73 19.24 -2.69 -6.34
C LEU A 73 19.03 -4.18 -6.65
N ALA A 74 18.03 -4.53 -7.45
CA ALA A 74 17.64 -5.92 -7.69
C ALA A 74 18.78 -6.80 -8.21
N GLU A 75 19.63 -6.28 -9.10
CA GLU A 75 20.77 -7.03 -9.62
C GLU A 75 21.79 -7.43 -8.54
N GLN A 76 21.99 -6.58 -7.54
CA GLN A 76 22.94 -6.83 -6.47
C GLN A 76 22.38 -7.80 -5.42
N THR A 77 21.06 -7.89 -5.28
CA THR A 77 20.39 -8.65 -4.22
C THR A 77 19.76 -9.95 -4.70
N ASN A 78 19.82 -10.26 -5.98
CA ASN A 78 19.27 -11.47 -6.58
C ASN A 78 20.31 -12.61 -6.67
N VAL A 79 20.98 -12.89 -5.57
CA VAL A 79 21.99 -13.95 -5.48
C VAL A 79 21.52 -15.02 -4.50
N MET A 80 21.31 -16.25 -4.99
CA MET A 80 21.01 -17.39 -4.11
C MET A 80 22.33 -17.97 -3.58
N LEU A 81 22.48 -17.94 -2.27
CA LEU A 81 23.65 -18.48 -1.57
C LEU A 81 23.29 -19.81 -0.92
N ASP A 82 24.03 -20.86 -1.29
CA ASP A 82 24.06 -22.14 -0.60
C ASP A 82 25.32 -22.18 0.26
N VAL A 83 25.16 -22.10 1.56
CA VAL A 83 26.27 -21.95 2.51
C VAL A 83 26.35 -23.16 3.43
N GLN A 84 27.47 -23.88 3.36
CA GLN A 84 27.80 -24.93 4.30
C GLN A 84 28.82 -24.36 5.31
N PRO A 85 28.39 -23.96 6.52
CA PRO A 85 29.30 -23.44 7.52
C PRO A 85 30.10 -24.60 8.18
N ALA A 86 31.24 -24.26 8.80
CA ALA A 86 32.02 -25.25 9.56
C ALA A 86 31.28 -25.76 10.81
N LYS A 87 30.32 -24.98 11.34
CA LYS A 87 29.45 -25.30 12.47
C LYS A 87 28.06 -24.79 12.23
N GLY A 88 27.05 -25.50 12.72
CA GLY A 88 25.64 -25.15 12.55
C GLY A 88 25.05 -25.72 11.25
N HIS A 89 23.87 -25.25 10.90
CA HIS A 89 23.07 -25.76 9.79
C HIS A 89 23.57 -25.24 8.44
N ARG A 90 23.46 -26.08 7.41
CA ARG A 90 23.56 -25.61 6.02
C ARG A 90 22.39 -24.72 5.70
N MET A 91 22.63 -23.67 4.94
CA MET A 91 21.64 -22.63 4.69
C MET A 91 21.50 -22.33 3.20
N LEU A 92 20.26 -22.08 2.77
CA LEU A 92 19.92 -21.46 1.49
C LEU A 92 19.29 -20.09 1.75
N MET A 93 19.84 -19.03 1.18
CA MET A 93 19.30 -17.69 1.35
C MET A 93 19.48 -16.85 0.08
N GLN A 94 18.57 -15.93 -0.17
CA GLN A 94 18.76 -14.92 -1.20
C GLN A 94 19.51 -13.73 -0.58
N SER A 95 20.61 -13.32 -1.20
CA SER A 95 21.51 -12.34 -0.61
C SER A 95 22.22 -11.51 -1.69
N TYR A 96 23.34 -10.93 -1.33
CA TYR A 96 24.19 -10.10 -2.20
C TYR A 96 25.65 -10.53 -2.05
N PRO A 97 26.55 -10.17 -3.02
CA PRO A 97 27.95 -10.50 -2.93
C PRO A 97 28.61 -9.95 -1.65
N GLY A 98 29.16 -10.84 -0.83
CA GLY A 98 29.74 -10.50 0.47
C GLY A 98 28.75 -10.41 1.63
N GLY A 99 27.45 -10.63 1.38
CA GLY A 99 26.41 -10.69 2.39
C GLY A 99 26.56 -11.90 3.32
N ILE A 100 26.32 -11.71 4.60
CA ILE A 100 26.18 -12.77 5.60
C ILE A 100 24.71 -13.02 5.96
N GLU A 101 23.85 -12.10 5.56
CA GLU A 101 22.40 -12.11 5.73
C GLU A 101 21.69 -12.09 4.37
N SER A 102 20.37 -12.16 4.39
CA SER A 102 19.52 -11.95 3.23
C SER A 102 19.12 -10.49 3.13
N GLY A 103 19.49 -9.81 2.05
CA GLY A 103 19.01 -8.45 1.76
C GLY A 103 17.57 -8.41 1.22
N THR A 104 16.94 -9.57 1.07
CA THR A 104 15.57 -9.75 0.55
C THR A 104 14.75 -10.69 1.42
N ASP A 105 15.16 -10.83 2.66
CA ASP A 105 14.42 -11.42 3.79
C ASP A 105 13.97 -12.88 3.56
N TRP A 106 14.87 -13.70 3.00
CA TRP A 106 14.62 -15.12 2.81
C TRP A 106 15.78 -15.99 3.26
N TYR A 107 15.51 -16.80 4.26
CA TYR A 107 16.47 -17.72 4.86
C TYR A 107 15.84 -19.11 5.03
N GLN A 108 16.58 -20.15 4.71
CA GLN A 108 16.24 -21.55 5.01
C GLN A 108 17.46 -22.28 5.58
N ASN A 109 17.23 -23.31 6.41
CA ASN A 109 18.28 -24.20 6.84
C ASN A 109 17.87 -25.68 6.76
N ASP A 110 18.85 -26.57 6.88
CA ASP A 110 18.66 -28.04 6.78
C ASP A 110 17.97 -28.67 8.00
N ALA A 111 17.69 -27.90 9.05
CA ALA A 111 16.77 -28.29 10.11
C ALA A 111 15.30 -28.10 9.72
N GLY A 112 15.01 -27.53 8.55
CA GLY A 112 13.66 -27.25 8.06
C GLY A 112 13.09 -25.91 8.52
N MET A 113 13.93 -25.03 9.05
CA MET A 113 13.52 -23.65 9.39
C MET A 113 13.49 -22.77 8.17
N VAL A 114 12.46 -21.91 8.09
CA VAL A 114 12.35 -20.81 7.13
C VAL A 114 12.08 -19.52 7.89
N LEU A 115 12.87 -18.49 7.60
CA LEU A 115 12.68 -17.16 8.16
C LEU A 115 12.43 -16.18 7.03
N THR A 116 11.49 -15.31 7.24
CA THR A 116 11.25 -14.12 6.41
C THR A 116 10.73 -13.00 7.28
N GLU A 117 10.78 -11.77 6.80
CA GLU A 117 10.34 -10.64 7.59
C GLU A 117 9.60 -9.59 6.76
N THR A 118 8.89 -8.73 7.44
CA THR A 118 8.42 -7.45 6.91
C THR A 118 8.77 -6.35 7.90
N THR A 119 9.45 -5.33 7.41
CA THR A 119 9.94 -4.23 8.24
C THR A 119 8.77 -3.50 8.89
N ILE A 120 8.77 -3.37 10.21
CA ILE A 120 7.87 -2.47 10.93
C ILE A 120 8.55 -1.12 11.17
N ARG A 121 7.82 -0.16 11.72
CA ARG A 121 8.39 1.16 11.95
C ARG A 121 9.50 1.13 12.99
N GLN A 122 10.46 2.00 12.76
CA GLN A 122 11.63 2.12 13.63
C GLN A 122 11.23 2.51 15.06
N SER A 123 11.75 1.76 16.02
CA SER A 123 11.68 2.01 17.46
C SER A 123 12.92 2.78 17.93
N PRO A 124 13.00 3.23 19.21
CA PRO A 124 14.24 3.69 19.81
C PRO A 124 15.33 2.64 19.62
N PHE A 125 16.53 3.05 19.33
CA PHE A 125 17.65 2.13 19.11
C PHE A 125 18.63 2.11 20.29
N ASN A 126 19.36 0.99 20.42
CA ASN A 126 20.45 0.81 21.35
C ASN A 126 21.76 0.61 20.58
N ILE A 127 22.59 1.63 20.53
CA ILE A 127 23.85 1.61 19.78
C ILE A 127 24.83 0.50 20.24
N GLN A 128 24.66 -0.02 21.45
CA GLN A 128 25.47 -1.12 21.97
C GLN A 128 24.89 -2.52 21.66
N GLY A 129 23.73 -2.56 21.03
CA GLY A 129 23.14 -3.83 20.61
C GLY A 129 23.80 -4.42 19.38
N THR A 130 23.44 -5.64 19.06
CA THR A 130 23.96 -6.39 17.92
C THR A 130 23.13 -6.09 16.67
N PRO A 131 23.76 -5.75 15.53
CA PRO A 131 23.08 -5.54 14.27
C PRO A 131 22.26 -6.75 13.80
N VAL A 132 21.17 -6.47 13.06
CA VAL A 132 20.24 -7.52 12.59
C VAL A 132 20.93 -8.56 11.71
N ALA A 133 21.88 -8.17 10.87
CA ALA A 133 22.61 -9.09 10.01
C ALA A 133 23.27 -10.24 10.77
N PHE A 134 23.87 -9.93 11.92
CA PHE A 134 24.52 -10.95 12.76
C PHE A 134 23.48 -11.80 13.48
N ARG A 135 22.42 -11.19 14.01
CA ARG A 135 21.34 -11.89 14.73
C ARG A 135 20.56 -12.83 13.81
N ALA A 136 20.19 -12.36 12.62
CA ALA A 136 19.51 -13.17 11.61
C ALA A 136 20.41 -14.32 11.12
N ARG A 137 21.72 -14.03 10.91
CA ARG A 137 22.69 -15.07 10.57
C ARG A 137 22.81 -16.13 11.66
N GLU A 138 22.91 -15.74 12.93
CA GLU A 138 22.95 -16.68 14.04
C GLU A 138 21.66 -17.48 14.15
N ALA A 139 20.50 -16.83 13.97
CA ALA A 139 19.21 -17.48 14.05
C ALA A 139 19.06 -18.60 13.00
N ILE A 140 19.43 -18.34 11.75
CA ILE A 140 19.30 -19.37 10.71
C ILE A 140 20.43 -20.40 10.75
N GLN A 141 21.62 -20.02 11.18
CA GLN A 141 22.76 -20.96 11.23
C GLN A 141 22.68 -21.93 12.40
N TYR A 142 22.08 -21.54 13.52
CA TYR A 142 22.09 -22.34 14.74
C TYR A 142 20.69 -22.66 15.29
N GLY A 143 19.65 -22.10 14.74
CA GLY A 143 18.27 -22.36 15.14
C GLY A 143 17.71 -23.60 14.48
N GLY A 144 17.32 -24.59 15.28
CA GLY A 144 16.68 -25.82 14.83
C GLY A 144 15.18 -25.92 15.17
N ASN A 145 14.63 -24.90 15.82
CA ASN A 145 13.22 -24.77 16.18
C ASN A 145 12.87 -23.29 16.44
N VAL A 146 11.58 -22.99 16.62
CA VAL A 146 11.07 -21.62 16.82
C VAL A 146 11.71 -20.93 18.04
N ASP A 147 11.88 -21.66 19.17
CA ASP A 147 12.42 -21.04 20.40
C ASP A 147 13.88 -20.58 20.21
N GLU A 148 14.71 -21.42 19.61
CA GLU A 148 16.11 -21.08 19.34
C GLU A 148 16.26 -19.93 18.34
N VAL A 149 15.38 -19.87 17.34
CA VAL A 149 15.35 -18.76 16.36
C VAL A 149 14.96 -17.45 17.04
N VAL A 150 13.87 -17.46 17.83
CA VAL A 150 13.36 -16.26 18.52
C VAL A 150 14.39 -15.74 19.53
N GLU A 151 15.04 -16.63 20.29
CA GLU A 151 16.08 -16.26 21.24
C GLU A 151 17.24 -15.51 20.55
N ARG A 152 17.72 -16.03 19.42
CA ARG A 152 18.84 -15.41 18.69
C ARG A 152 18.46 -14.11 18.01
N LEU A 153 17.28 -14.06 17.39
CA LEU A 153 16.77 -12.80 16.79
C LEU A 153 16.62 -11.69 17.84
N GLY A 154 16.13 -12.03 19.03
CA GLY A 154 15.89 -11.08 20.11
C GLY A 154 17.13 -10.71 20.92
N SER A 155 18.19 -11.55 20.90
CA SER A 155 19.36 -11.36 21.74
C SER A 155 20.13 -10.11 21.38
N HIS A 156 20.36 -9.24 22.38
CA HIS A 156 21.12 -7.99 22.22
C HIS A 156 20.63 -7.10 21.06
N ASN A 157 19.33 -7.11 20.79
CA ASN A 157 18.74 -6.35 19.71
C ASN A 157 19.09 -4.86 19.81
N ASN A 158 19.61 -4.29 18.72
CA ASN A 158 19.92 -2.86 18.66
C ASN A 158 18.71 -1.97 18.29
N GLY A 159 17.63 -2.54 17.74
CA GLY A 159 16.42 -1.84 17.38
C GLY A 159 16.50 -0.95 16.14
N LEU A 160 17.62 -0.91 15.41
CA LEU A 160 17.77 -0.08 14.23
C LEU A 160 16.97 -0.55 13.02
N TYR A 161 16.63 -1.84 12.98
CA TYR A 161 15.82 -2.43 11.94
C TYR A 161 14.82 -3.40 12.58
N THR A 162 13.63 -2.90 12.87
CA THR A 162 12.59 -3.62 13.59
C THR A 162 11.65 -4.32 12.63
N ASN A 163 11.25 -5.55 12.94
CA ASN A 163 10.60 -6.44 11.99
C ASN A 163 9.49 -7.28 12.58
N GLU A 164 8.52 -7.64 11.74
CA GLU A 164 7.61 -8.77 11.91
C GLU A 164 8.29 -9.99 11.26
N TRP A 165 8.88 -10.86 12.07
CA TRP A 165 9.46 -12.11 11.58
C TRP A 165 8.39 -13.19 11.45
N LEU A 166 8.22 -13.73 10.24
CA LEU A 166 7.46 -14.95 10.04
C LEU A 166 8.43 -16.13 10.02
N ILE A 167 8.15 -17.11 10.88
CA ILE A 167 9.00 -18.26 11.13
C ILE A 167 8.21 -19.51 10.78
N GLY A 168 8.79 -20.33 9.91
CA GLY A 168 8.27 -21.65 9.59
C GLY A 168 9.21 -22.75 10.09
N ASP A 169 8.65 -23.71 10.81
CA ASP A 169 9.33 -24.95 11.23
C ASP A 169 8.68 -26.13 10.50
N GLY A 170 9.25 -26.49 9.37
CA GLY A 170 8.73 -27.57 8.52
C GLY A 170 8.79 -28.93 9.17
N LYS A 171 9.75 -29.17 10.08
CA LYS A 171 9.91 -30.45 10.80
C LYS A 171 8.81 -30.65 11.84
N ASN A 172 8.49 -29.62 12.61
CA ASN A 172 7.48 -29.69 13.66
C ASN A 172 6.10 -29.21 13.17
N ASN A 173 6.01 -28.80 11.91
CA ASN A 173 4.80 -28.24 11.29
C ASN A 173 4.25 -27.04 12.07
N GLU A 174 5.12 -26.19 12.57
CA GLU A 174 4.78 -24.99 13.33
C GLU A 174 5.04 -23.75 12.50
N ILE A 175 4.16 -22.76 12.64
CA ILE A 175 4.43 -21.40 12.21
C ILE A 175 4.39 -20.46 13.40
N ALA A 176 5.19 -19.42 13.35
CA ALA A 176 5.19 -18.37 14.36
C ALA A 176 5.31 -17.00 13.69
N MET A 177 4.80 -15.99 14.38
CA MET A 177 5.02 -14.59 14.04
C MET A 177 5.64 -13.89 15.25
N TYR A 178 6.80 -13.29 15.04
CA TYR A 178 7.56 -12.62 16.07
C TYR A 178 7.75 -11.15 15.70
N GLU A 179 6.93 -10.28 16.29
CA GLU A 179 7.13 -8.84 16.20
C GLU A 179 8.24 -8.43 17.17
N LEU A 180 9.31 -7.93 16.61
CA LEU A 180 10.52 -7.54 17.31
C LEU A 180 10.74 -6.03 17.20
N GLY A 181 10.27 -5.29 18.20
CA GLY A 181 10.67 -3.92 18.47
C GLY A 181 12.04 -3.88 19.13
N THR A 182 12.40 -2.79 19.79
CA THR A 182 13.69 -2.67 20.52
C THR A 182 13.61 -3.32 21.88
N GLY A 183 12.64 -2.95 22.70
CA GLY A 183 12.42 -3.46 24.05
C GLY A 183 11.05 -4.15 24.23
N ARG A 184 10.15 -3.99 23.25
CA ARG A 184 8.84 -4.63 23.23
C ARG A 184 8.81 -5.69 22.14
N THR A 185 8.27 -6.84 22.47
CA THR A 185 8.18 -7.96 21.54
C THR A 185 6.88 -8.70 21.72
N LYS A 186 6.39 -9.31 20.64
CA LYS A 186 5.24 -10.21 20.69
C LYS A 186 5.51 -11.44 19.85
N LEU A 187 5.25 -12.60 20.41
CA LEU A 187 5.34 -13.89 19.73
C LEU A 187 3.97 -14.55 19.72
N TRP A 188 3.47 -14.90 18.55
CA TRP A 188 2.32 -15.79 18.34
C TRP A 188 2.82 -17.12 17.79
N ARG A 189 2.26 -18.21 18.28
CA ARG A 189 2.65 -19.58 17.89
C ARG A 189 1.46 -20.43 17.53
N SER A 190 1.52 -21.09 16.40
CA SER A 190 0.49 -22.05 15.98
C SER A 190 0.38 -23.25 16.93
N SER A 191 1.50 -23.72 17.48
CA SER A 191 1.53 -24.83 18.46
C SER A 191 0.78 -24.51 19.76
N LYS A 192 0.57 -23.24 20.07
CA LYS A 192 -0.19 -22.77 21.25
C LYS A 192 -1.59 -22.30 20.90
N GLY A 193 -2.00 -22.38 19.61
CA GLY A 193 -3.29 -21.87 19.15
C GLY A 193 -3.44 -20.34 19.27
N GLU A 194 -2.33 -19.60 19.17
CA GLU A 194 -2.31 -18.14 19.30
C GLU A 194 -2.48 -17.51 17.91
N TRP A 195 -3.65 -16.92 17.66
CA TRP A 195 -4.01 -16.33 16.37
C TRP A 195 -4.43 -14.87 16.54
N PHE A 196 -4.25 -14.08 15.49
CA PHE A 196 -4.80 -12.73 15.42
C PHE A 196 -5.64 -12.56 14.15
N GLY A 197 -6.49 -11.55 14.14
CA GLY A 197 -7.30 -11.21 12.96
C GLY A 197 -8.35 -12.26 12.56
N GLY A 198 -8.63 -13.26 13.41
CA GLY A 198 -9.61 -14.31 13.15
C GLY A 198 -9.18 -15.31 12.08
N THR A 199 -7.88 -15.53 11.91
CA THR A 199 -7.28 -16.37 10.86
C THR A 199 -6.55 -17.59 11.44
N ASP A 200 -7.30 -18.58 11.91
CA ASP A 200 -6.71 -19.82 12.46
C ASP A 200 -5.83 -20.53 11.42
N GLY A 201 -4.58 -20.80 11.79
CA GLY A 201 -3.61 -21.44 10.91
C GLY A 201 -2.93 -20.49 9.91
N PHE A 202 -3.05 -19.16 10.09
CA PHE A 202 -2.51 -18.20 9.15
C PHE A 202 -2.00 -16.93 9.83
N TYR A 203 -0.75 -16.57 9.53
CA TYR A 203 -0.15 -15.28 9.87
C TYR A 203 0.25 -14.53 8.62
N TRP A 204 0.28 -13.20 8.69
CA TRP A 204 0.78 -12.36 7.60
C TRP A 204 1.59 -11.17 8.12
N GLY A 205 2.55 -10.74 7.33
CA GLY A 205 3.32 -9.52 7.51
C GLY A 205 3.10 -8.56 6.35
N ASP A 206 3.01 -7.27 6.66
CA ASP A 206 2.75 -6.22 5.68
C ASP A 206 3.24 -4.84 6.14
N ASN A 207 4.30 -4.80 6.92
CA ASN A 207 4.92 -3.61 7.48
C ASN A 207 4.03 -2.85 8.49
N ASN A 208 3.13 -3.55 9.16
CA ASN A 208 2.18 -2.98 10.08
C ASN A 208 2.07 -3.84 11.33
N ALA A 209 2.78 -3.48 12.40
CA ALA A 209 2.77 -4.21 13.66
C ALA A 209 1.33 -4.39 14.19
N LYS A 210 0.96 -5.62 14.56
CA LYS A 210 -0.36 -6.00 15.06
C LYS A 210 -0.45 -5.88 16.58
N ASP A 211 0.66 -6.12 17.27
CA ASP A 211 0.71 -6.01 18.73
C ASP A 211 0.74 -4.54 19.19
N LEU A 212 -0.06 -4.24 20.19
CA LEU A 212 -0.21 -2.88 20.69
C LEU A 212 1.06 -2.38 21.41
N ASP A 213 1.68 -3.25 22.20
CA ASP A 213 2.86 -2.87 22.98
C ASP A 213 4.07 -2.62 22.07
N VAL A 214 4.23 -3.43 21.03
CA VAL A 214 5.27 -3.21 19.99
C VAL A 214 5.00 -1.90 19.26
N ARG A 215 3.76 -1.63 18.92
CA ARG A 215 3.36 -0.39 18.24
C ARG A 215 3.61 0.86 19.10
N LEU A 216 3.46 0.77 20.42
CA LEU A 216 3.74 1.87 21.34
C LEU A 216 5.23 2.25 21.43
N GLU A 217 6.14 1.42 20.92
CA GLU A 217 7.55 1.76 20.80
C GLU A 217 7.87 2.67 19.60
N TYR A 218 6.92 2.93 18.74
CA TYR A 218 7.15 3.88 17.66
C TYR A 218 7.56 5.22 18.24
N VAL A 219 8.81 5.60 17.97
CA VAL A 219 9.36 6.84 18.51
C VAL A 219 8.63 7.99 17.88
N PRO A 220 8.04 8.87 18.69
CA PRO A 220 7.77 10.21 18.26
C PRO A 220 9.10 10.80 17.82
N ASP A 221 9.11 11.40 16.64
CA ASP A 221 10.25 12.19 16.24
C ASP A 221 10.58 13.18 17.36
N PRO A 222 11.78 13.09 17.97
CA PRO A 222 12.20 14.03 18.99
C PRO A 222 12.20 15.48 18.51
N LEU A 223 12.12 15.71 17.19
CA LEU A 223 12.06 17.00 16.53
C LEU A 223 10.66 17.58 16.40
N GLY A 224 9.66 16.92 16.94
CA GLY A 224 8.32 17.46 17.03
C GLY A 224 7.38 17.10 15.90
N ALA A 225 7.74 16.17 15.05
CA ALA A 225 6.75 15.53 14.18
C ALA A 225 5.72 14.81 15.04
N PRO A 226 4.46 14.74 14.61
CA PRO A 226 3.45 14.08 15.38
C PRO A 226 3.75 12.61 15.40
N ALA A 227 3.97 12.16 16.54
CA ALA A 227 4.03 10.77 16.84
C ALA A 227 2.65 10.14 16.92
N PHE A 228 1.75 10.58 16.13
CA PHE A 228 0.46 9.97 16.06
C PHE A 228 0.47 8.89 14.98
N VAL A 229 0.63 7.66 15.37
CA VAL A 229 0.47 6.50 14.50
C VAL A 229 -0.73 5.69 14.98
N PRO A 230 -1.94 5.99 14.47
CA PRO A 230 -3.08 5.15 14.77
C PRO A 230 -2.83 3.75 14.20
N TYR A 231 -3.24 2.72 14.93
CA TYR A 231 -3.43 1.42 14.29
C TYR A 231 -4.64 1.49 13.39
N VAL A 232 -4.35 1.41 12.15
CA VAL A 232 -5.38 1.26 11.14
C VAL A 232 -4.93 0.10 10.28
N PRO A 233 -5.74 -0.96 10.14
CA PRO A 233 -5.44 -2.02 9.19
C PRO A 233 -5.25 -1.41 7.81
N TYR A 234 -4.14 -1.74 7.15
CA TYR A 234 -3.88 -1.26 5.80
C TYR A 234 -4.61 -2.13 4.77
N ASN A 235 -4.67 -1.65 3.54
CA ASN A 235 -5.29 -2.39 2.44
C ASN A 235 -4.72 -3.81 2.28
N ARG A 236 -3.45 -4.02 2.62
CA ARG A 236 -2.80 -5.33 2.58
C ARG A 236 -3.29 -6.27 3.69
N ASP A 237 -3.52 -5.78 4.90
CA ASP A 237 -4.16 -6.56 5.97
C ASP A 237 -5.51 -7.13 5.51
N PHE A 238 -6.34 -6.29 4.90
CA PHE A 238 -7.63 -6.72 4.37
C PHE A 238 -7.49 -7.70 3.21
N ALA A 239 -6.53 -7.49 2.32
CA ALA A 239 -6.28 -8.40 1.21
C ALA A 239 -5.85 -9.80 1.69
N TRP A 240 -5.00 -9.88 2.73
CA TRP A 240 -4.62 -11.14 3.35
C TRP A 240 -5.81 -11.84 4.00
N GLN A 241 -6.63 -11.13 4.76
CA GLN A 241 -7.84 -11.68 5.37
C GLN A 241 -8.85 -12.18 4.33
N ASP A 242 -9.02 -11.48 3.20
CA ASP A 242 -9.91 -11.89 2.12
C ASP A 242 -9.41 -13.13 1.40
N LEU A 243 -8.11 -13.20 1.12
CA LEU A 243 -7.49 -14.38 0.53
C LEU A 243 -7.59 -15.58 1.48
N TYR A 244 -7.32 -15.39 2.78
CA TYR A 244 -7.49 -16.44 3.77
C TYR A 244 -8.93 -16.97 3.80
N ARG A 245 -9.94 -16.08 3.90
CA ARG A 245 -11.35 -16.49 3.92
C ARG A 245 -11.74 -17.29 2.69
N LYS A 246 -11.23 -16.89 1.53
CA LYS A 246 -11.53 -17.53 0.24
C LYS A 246 -10.83 -18.88 0.07
N TYR A 247 -9.62 -19.03 0.59
CA TYR A 247 -8.77 -20.19 0.34
C TYR A 247 -8.44 -21.02 1.58
N ARG A 248 -9.06 -20.75 2.73
CA ARG A 248 -8.88 -21.55 3.95
C ARG A 248 -9.07 -23.03 3.66
N GLY A 249 -8.14 -23.86 4.12
CA GLY A 249 -8.12 -25.31 3.86
C GLY A 249 -7.63 -25.70 2.47
N GLN A 250 -7.16 -24.74 1.67
CA GLN A 250 -6.67 -24.95 0.31
C GLN A 250 -5.31 -24.29 0.06
N ILE A 251 -4.70 -23.71 1.10
CA ILE A 251 -3.42 -23.01 0.97
C ILE A 251 -2.32 -24.01 0.69
N ASP A 252 -1.60 -23.77 -0.39
CA ASP A 252 -0.42 -24.51 -0.86
C ASP A 252 0.49 -23.53 -1.63
N GLU A 253 1.49 -24.00 -2.37
CA GLU A 253 2.35 -23.16 -3.19
C GLU A 253 1.58 -22.38 -4.28
N GLN A 254 0.48 -22.93 -4.79
CA GLN A 254 -0.37 -22.26 -5.79
C GLN A 254 -1.04 -21.02 -5.22
N PHE A 255 -1.44 -21.08 -3.95
CA PHE A 255 -1.93 -19.91 -3.22
C PHE A 255 -0.87 -18.81 -3.17
N GLY A 256 0.39 -19.17 -2.87
CA GLY A 256 1.50 -18.22 -2.87
C GLY A 256 1.70 -17.57 -4.25
N PHE A 257 1.66 -18.34 -5.32
CA PHE A 257 1.75 -17.81 -6.69
C PHE A 257 0.62 -16.83 -7.01
N LEU A 258 -0.58 -17.10 -6.51
CA LEU A 258 -1.73 -16.21 -6.67
C LEU A 258 -1.58 -14.94 -5.82
N ALA A 259 -1.26 -15.09 -4.54
CA ALA A 259 -1.13 -13.97 -3.62
C ALA A 259 -0.09 -12.95 -4.12
N PHE A 260 1.07 -13.44 -4.57
CA PHE A 260 2.15 -12.60 -5.08
C PHE A 260 2.00 -12.16 -6.55
N ARG A 261 0.78 -12.19 -7.05
CA ARG A 261 0.32 -11.52 -8.28
C ARG A 261 -0.90 -10.65 -8.03
N THR A 262 -1.30 -10.53 -6.77
CA THR A 262 -2.54 -9.85 -6.37
C THR A 262 -2.21 -8.52 -5.70
N ALA A 263 -2.65 -7.41 -6.29
CA ALA A 263 -2.58 -6.12 -5.62
C ALA A 263 -3.60 -6.08 -4.46
N PRO A 264 -3.30 -5.40 -3.36
CA PRO A 264 -2.11 -4.60 -3.07
C PRO A 264 -0.94 -5.37 -2.45
N LEU A 265 -0.95 -6.71 -2.43
CA LEU A 265 0.13 -7.53 -1.85
C LEU A 265 1.43 -7.45 -2.65
N VAL A 266 1.34 -7.00 -3.88
CA VAL A 266 2.46 -6.66 -4.77
C VAL A 266 2.29 -5.24 -5.29
N SER A 267 3.41 -4.58 -5.58
CA SER A 267 3.46 -3.22 -6.10
C SER A 267 4.41 -3.09 -7.30
N ALA A 268 4.50 -1.89 -7.84
CA ALA A 268 5.48 -1.59 -8.90
C ALA A 268 6.93 -1.80 -8.44
N SER A 269 7.22 -1.67 -7.14
CA SER A 269 8.56 -1.90 -6.56
C SER A 269 8.83 -3.35 -6.14
N THR A 270 7.91 -4.28 -6.37
CA THR A 270 8.13 -5.71 -6.09
C THR A 270 9.19 -6.29 -7.04
N MET A 271 10.23 -6.91 -6.49
CA MET A 271 11.40 -7.36 -7.25
C MET A 271 11.61 -8.86 -7.26
N ASP A 272 10.88 -9.60 -6.44
CA ASP A 272 10.97 -11.07 -6.36
C ASP A 272 9.73 -11.66 -5.68
N ALA A 273 9.65 -12.99 -5.63
CA ALA A 273 8.73 -13.73 -4.76
C ALA A 273 9.34 -15.08 -4.40
N LYS A 274 9.16 -15.53 -3.17
CA LYS A 274 9.67 -16.81 -2.65
C LYS A 274 8.59 -17.56 -1.91
N ILE A 275 8.51 -18.88 -2.11
CA ILE A 275 7.52 -19.75 -1.47
C ILE A 275 8.16 -21.10 -1.16
N ALA A 276 7.96 -21.62 0.06
CA ALA A 276 8.35 -22.95 0.45
C ALA A 276 7.24 -23.67 1.23
N THR A 277 7.11 -24.96 0.98
CA THR A 277 6.32 -25.89 1.81
C THR A 277 7.22 -26.53 2.88
N ALA A 278 6.64 -27.25 3.84
CA ALA A 278 7.40 -27.97 4.86
C ALA A 278 8.42 -28.95 4.26
N ASP A 279 8.01 -29.68 3.22
CA ASP A 279 8.90 -30.64 2.55
C ASP A 279 10.03 -29.93 1.80
N MET A 280 9.75 -28.79 1.20
CA MET A 280 10.76 -27.95 0.53
C MET A 280 11.74 -27.35 1.52
N ALA A 281 11.25 -26.84 2.65
CA ALA A 281 12.10 -26.28 3.71
C ALA A 281 13.13 -27.32 4.18
N SER A 282 12.70 -28.53 4.47
CA SER A 282 13.55 -29.62 4.94
C SER A 282 14.59 -30.08 3.91
N ASN A 283 14.40 -29.76 2.64
CA ASN A 283 15.28 -30.12 1.53
C ASN A 283 16.06 -28.93 0.94
N LEU A 284 16.07 -27.78 1.61
CA LEU A 284 16.67 -26.53 1.12
C LEU A 284 16.22 -26.19 -0.30
N MET A 285 14.90 -26.21 -0.50
CA MET A 285 14.25 -25.90 -1.78
C MET A 285 13.30 -24.73 -1.63
N VAL A 286 13.21 -23.90 -2.66
CA VAL A 286 12.30 -22.75 -2.72
C VAL A 286 11.80 -22.53 -4.13
N TRP A 287 10.50 -22.29 -4.30
CA TRP A 287 9.95 -21.69 -5.50
C TRP A 287 10.23 -20.19 -5.45
N ALA A 288 11.01 -19.69 -6.40
CA ALA A 288 11.30 -18.26 -6.47
C ALA A 288 11.09 -17.72 -7.89
N ALA A 289 10.45 -16.56 -7.97
CA ALA A 289 10.49 -15.67 -9.12
C ALA A 289 11.57 -14.62 -8.83
N ILE A 290 12.73 -14.76 -9.45
CA ILE A 290 13.79 -13.77 -9.39
C ILE A 290 13.56 -12.78 -10.52
N GLY A 291 13.05 -11.63 -10.19
CA GLY A 291 12.52 -10.65 -11.14
C GLY A 291 11.11 -10.20 -10.74
N LYS A 292 10.37 -9.62 -11.66
CA LYS A 292 9.03 -9.11 -11.41
C LYS A 292 8.00 -10.26 -11.32
N PRO A 293 7.48 -10.60 -10.13
CA PRO A 293 6.54 -11.72 -10.00
C PRO A 293 5.17 -11.45 -10.64
N ASN A 294 4.84 -10.18 -10.84
CA ASN A 294 3.63 -9.72 -11.53
C ASN A 294 3.77 -9.74 -13.08
N GLN A 295 4.85 -10.29 -13.60
CA GLN A 295 5.10 -10.44 -15.03
C GLN A 295 5.27 -9.10 -15.78
N ARG A 296 5.68 -8.03 -15.11
CA ARG A 296 5.95 -6.73 -15.70
C ARG A 296 7.44 -6.47 -15.82
N GLU A 297 7.80 -5.80 -16.90
CA GLU A 297 9.13 -5.27 -17.11
C GLU A 297 9.31 -3.96 -16.34
N TRP A 298 10.49 -3.75 -15.78
CA TRP A 298 10.95 -2.46 -15.29
C TRP A 298 12.26 -2.11 -15.97
N VAL A 299 12.35 -0.91 -16.49
CA VAL A 299 13.55 -0.36 -17.12
C VAL A 299 13.99 0.86 -16.32
N PRO A 300 15.25 0.94 -15.87
CA PRO A 300 15.71 2.06 -15.06
C PRO A 300 15.61 3.37 -15.82
N SER A 301 15.11 4.41 -15.17
CA SER A 301 15.10 5.77 -15.66
C SER A 301 16.52 6.31 -15.86
N GLU A 302 16.67 7.39 -16.60
CA GLU A 302 17.98 8.03 -16.79
C GLU A 302 18.60 8.49 -15.47
N TRP A 303 17.77 8.89 -14.51
CA TRP A 303 18.21 9.28 -13.16
C TRP A 303 18.76 8.10 -12.37
N GLU A 304 18.05 6.96 -12.38
CA GLU A 304 18.49 5.74 -11.71
C GLU A 304 19.77 5.19 -12.33
N ARG A 305 19.94 5.31 -13.66
CA ARG A 305 21.17 4.93 -14.34
C ARG A 305 22.38 5.79 -13.94
N ARG A 306 22.18 7.02 -13.50
CA ARG A 306 23.27 7.86 -12.97
C ARG A 306 23.78 7.32 -11.64
N GLY A 307 22.88 6.83 -10.78
CA GLY A 307 23.26 6.19 -9.51
C GLY A 307 23.76 4.75 -9.68
N TYR A 308 23.19 4.02 -10.64
CA TYR A 308 23.42 2.59 -10.88
C TYR A 308 23.69 2.31 -12.36
N PRO A 309 24.86 2.71 -12.90
CA PRO A 309 25.10 2.75 -14.35
C PRO A 309 25.09 1.39 -15.05
N LYS A 310 25.21 0.30 -14.28
CA LYS A 310 25.20 -1.07 -14.83
C LYS A 310 23.85 -1.78 -14.74
N ASN A 311 22.82 -1.10 -14.27
CA ASN A 311 21.51 -1.71 -14.14
C ASN A 311 20.78 -1.73 -15.49
N ASP A 312 20.55 -2.91 -16.03
CA ASP A 312 19.92 -3.11 -17.34
C ASP A 312 18.40 -3.26 -17.28
N GLY A 313 17.81 -3.26 -16.10
CA GLY A 313 16.38 -3.44 -15.87
C GLY A 313 16.03 -4.78 -15.24
N LEU A 314 14.76 -4.94 -14.89
CA LEU A 314 14.23 -6.13 -14.25
C LEU A 314 13.08 -6.69 -15.10
N TYR A 315 13.25 -7.91 -15.57
CA TYR A 315 12.30 -8.55 -16.47
C TYR A 315 11.34 -9.48 -15.73
N PRO A 316 10.16 -9.73 -16.31
CA PRO A 316 9.27 -10.76 -15.79
C PRO A 316 9.96 -12.11 -15.74
N SER A 317 9.85 -12.80 -14.62
CA SER A 317 10.29 -14.18 -14.51
C SER A 317 9.18 -15.09 -13.98
N GLY A 318 9.10 -16.31 -14.48
CA GLY A 318 8.27 -17.34 -13.90
C GLY A 318 8.90 -17.88 -12.62
N TYR A 319 8.09 -18.54 -11.79
CA TYR A 319 8.60 -19.27 -10.65
C TYR A 319 9.47 -20.44 -11.09
N GLN A 320 10.63 -20.53 -10.50
CA GLN A 320 11.62 -21.61 -10.70
C GLN A 320 11.94 -22.27 -9.37
N LEU A 321 12.20 -23.57 -9.40
CA LEU A 321 12.60 -24.31 -8.22
C LEU A 321 14.12 -24.16 -8.01
N PHE A 322 14.49 -23.43 -6.97
CA PHE A 322 15.87 -23.36 -6.50
C PHE A 322 16.11 -24.40 -5.42
N ARG A 323 17.31 -24.94 -5.38
CA ARG A 323 17.79 -25.85 -4.34
C ARG A 323 19.29 -25.67 -4.15
N GLY A 324 19.81 -26.16 -3.04
CA GLY A 324 21.19 -25.99 -2.63
C GLY A 324 22.28 -26.36 -3.66
N GLU A 325 21.93 -27.13 -4.71
CA GLU A 325 22.79 -27.33 -5.89
C GLU A 325 22.02 -26.90 -7.14
N PRO A 326 22.55 -25.95 -7.95
CA PRO A 326 21.87 -25.48 -9.15
C PRO A 326 21.65 -26.65 -10.12
N SER A 327 20.41 -26.87 -10.52
CA SER A 327 20.09 -27.83 -11.57
C SER A 327 20.62 -27.35 -12.94
N GLU A 328 20.81 -28.27 -13.90
CA GLU A 328 21.14 -27.91 -15.28
C GLU A 328 20.10 -26.98 -15.90
N ALA A 329 18.81 -27.16 -15.57
CA ALA A 329 17.73 -26.32 -16.02
C ALA A 329 17.87 -24.86 -15.50
N LEU A 330 18.29 -24.71 -14.24
CA LEU A 330 18.54 -23.36 -13.67
C LEU A 330 19.75 -22.70 -14.31
N ARG A 331 20.85 -23.45 -14.53
CA ARG A 331 22.03 -22.93 -15.25
C ARG A 331 21.67 -22.49 -16.67
N ALA A 332 20.86 -23.27 -17.39
CA ALA A 332 20.37 -22.94 -18.72
C ALA A 332 19.44 -21.70 -18.71
N ALA A 333 18.59 -21.54 -17.68
CA ALA A 333 17.73 -20.38 -17.50
C ALA A 333 18.52 -19.10 -17.20
N ILE A 334 19.53 -19.18 -16.34
CA ILE A 334 20.45 -18.06 -16.06
C ILE A 334 21.15 -17.63 -17.34
N GLN A 335 21.70 -18.60 -18.09
CA GLN A 335 22.40 -18.33 -19.34
C GLN A 335 21.47 -17.73 -20.43
N LYS A 336 20.20 -18.17 -20.48
CA LYS A 336 19.18 -17.61 -21.36
C LYS A 336 18.81 -16.17 -20.97
N ASN A 337 18.70 -15.88 -19.69
CA ASN A 337 18.43 -14.53 -19.20
C ASN A 337 19.61 -13.59 -19.46
N GLU A 338 20.84 -14.06 -19.31
CA GLU A 338 22.04 -13.29 -19.67
C GLU A 338 22.09 -13.01 -21.18
N THR A 339 21.66 -13.95 -22.01
CA THR A 339 21.59 -13.75 -23.47
C THR A 339 20.49 -12.75 -23.85
N ASN A 340 19.35 -12.74 -23.15
CA ASN A 340 18.27 -11.77 -23.35
C ASN A 340 18.64 -10.36 -22.86
N ARG A 341 19.48 -10.24 -21.84
CA ARG A 341 20.03 -8.94 -21.35
C ARG A 341 20.87 -8.22 -22.41
N THR A 342 21.45 -8.93 -23.34
CA THR A 342 22.26 -8.34 -24.42
C THR A 342 21.42 -7.84 -25.61
N ALA A 343 20.14 -8.20 -25.68
CA ALA A 343 19.19 -7.70 -26.68
C ALA A 343 18.48 -6.44 -26.11
N LYS A 344 18.99 -5.25 -26.44
CA LYS A 344 18.41 -3.97 -26.01
C LYS A 344 16.99 -3.77 -26.52
N PRO A 345 15.99 -3.56 -25.66
CA PRO A 345 14.72 -2.96 -26.08
C PRO A 345 14.88 -1.46 -26.32
N ALA A 346 14.06 -0.92 -27.22
CA ALA A 346 14.00 0.52 -27.44
C ALA A 346 13.47 1.24 -26.19
N VAL A 347 14.22 2.22 -25.70
CA VAL A 347 13.85 3.02 -24.52
C VAL A 347 12.74 3.98 -24.90
N GLU A 348 11.52 3.77 -24.42
CA GLU A 348 10.53 4.84 -24.32
C GLU A 348 10.92 5.77 -23.15
N LYS A 349 10.87 7.07 -23.40
CA LYS A 349 11.14 8.07 -22.36
C LYS A 349 10.02 8.02 -21.31
N ASP A 350 10.37 7.64 -20.09
CA ASP A 350 9.47 7.77 -18.96
C ASP A 350 9.08 9.23 -18.77
N ALA A 351 7.77 9.47 -18.72
CA ALA A 351 7.26 10.70 -18.15
C ALA A 351 7.61 10.72 -16.64
N ASP A 352 8.08 11.85 -16.15
CA ASP A 352 8.46 12.06 -14.75
C ASP A 352 7.42 11.43 -13.81
N SER A 353 7.88 10.60 -12.92
CA SER A 353 7.07 10.08 -11.82
C SER A 353 6.44 11.27 -11.09
N PRO A 354 5.11 11.29 -10.87
CA PRO A 354 4.50 12.43 -10.21
C PRO A 354 5.15 12.63 -8.86
N ALA A 355 5.59 13.85 -8.61
CA ALA A 355 6.05 14.22 -7.29
C ALA A 355 4.95 13.86 -6.29
N HIS A 356 5.26 12.92 -5.41
CA HIS A 356 4.42 12.59 -4.26
C HIS A 356 4.10 13.90 -3.57
N GLY A 357 2.82 14.12 -3.26
CA GLY A 357 2.35 15.37 -2.69
C GLY A 357 3.27 15.84 -1.57
N LYS A 358 3.43 17.16 -1.48
CA LYS A 358 4.33 17.80 -0.51
C LYS A 358 4.24 17.14 0.85
N ALA A 359 5.41 16.86 1.42
CA ALA A 359 5.55 16.31 2.75
C ALA A 359 4.56 16.96 3.73
N PHE A 360 3.93 16.10 4.46
CA PHE A 360 2.92 16.42 5.41
C PHE A 360 3.58 17.06 6.64
N GLU A 361 3.51 18.37 6.78
CA GLU A 361 3.82 19.02 8.05
C GLU A 361 2.73 18.72 9.05
N ALA A 362 2.96 17.68 9.81
CA ALA A 362 2.06 17.33 10.86
C ALA A 362 2.21 18.29 12.03
N ASP A 363 1.10 18.81 12.51
CA ASP A 363 1.07 19.86 13.50
C ASP A 363 1.48 19.38 14.88
N ARG A 364 2.14 20.28 15.58
CA ARG A 364 2.59 20.12 16.96
C ARG A 364 1.47 19.87 17.99
N LEU A 365 0.21 20.09 17.64
CA LEU A 365 -0.92 19.84 18.56
C LEU A 365 -1.16 18.36 18.87
N TRP A 366 -0.80 17.47 17.96
CA TRP A 366 -1.00 16.02 18.08
C TRP A 366 0.27 15.29 18.49
N LYS A 367 1.05 15.90 19.37
CA LYS A 367 2.19 15.24 20.00
C LYS A 367 1.70 14.15 20.91
N GLY A 368 1.95 12.92 20.54
CA GLY A 368 1.65 11.77 21.37
C GLY A 368 0.94 10.67 20.62
N TRP A 369 0.97 9.49 21.20
CA TRP A 369 0.43 8.28 20.63
C TRP A 369 -0.88 7.98 21.31
N ILE A 370 -1.94 8.00 20.55
CA ILE A 370 -3.23 7.51 21.00
C ILE A 370 -3.62 6.37 20.09
N LEU A 371 -3.96 5.24 20.67
CA LEU A 371 -4.33 4.04 19.91
C LEU A 371 -5.79 3.67 20.19
N PRO A 372 -6.55 3.22 19.18
CA PRO A 372 -7.90 2.74 19.39
C PRO A 372 -7.87 1.44 20.21
N ALA A 373 -8.79 1.30 21.16
CA ALA A 373 -8.94 0.09 21.94
C ALA A 373 -9.50 -1.08 21.12
N GLY A 374 -10.27 -0.77 20.07
CA GLY A 374 -10.85 -1.75 19.18
C GLY A 374 -11.32 -1.14 17.86
N ASP A 375 -11.87 -1.97 17.03
CA ASP A 375 -12.35 -1.57 15.71
C ASP A 375 -13.41 -0.47 15.72
N ALA A 376 -14.25 -0.45 16.76
CA ALA A 376 -15.27 0.57 16.95
C ALA A 376 -14.71 1.98 17.25
N ASP A 377 -13.44 2.05 17.62
CA ASP A 377 -12.77 3.29 18.02
C ASP A 377 -11.90 3.89 16.92
N ILE A 378 -11.74 3.19 15.80
CA ILE A 378 -10.88 3.59 14.67
C ILE A 378 -11.32 4.94 14.10
N TRP A 379 -12.62 5.19 14.00
CA TRP A 379 -13.15 6.44 13.45
C TRP A 379 -12.61 7.68 14.17
N PHE A 380 -12.52 7.62 15.49
CA PHE A 380 -12.02 8.74 16.29
C PHE A 380 -10.53 8.97 16.04
N VAL A 381 -9.74 7.91 16.12
CA VAL A 381 -8.29 8.00 16.00
C VAL A 381 -7.87 8.38 14.57
N ALA A 382 -8.38 7.66 13.56
CA ALA A 382 -8.07 7.94 12.16
C ALA A 382 -8.67 9.26 11.68
N GLY A 383 -9.89 9.57 12.10
CA GLY A 383 -10.56 10.81 11.78
C GLY A 383 -9.90 12.04 12.39
N SER A 384 -9.36 11.92 13.60
CA SER A 384 -8.63 13.00 14.26
C SER A 384 -7.38 13.39 13.47
N ALA A 385 -6.59 12.41 13.05
CA ALA A 385 -5.38 12.66 12.27
C ALA A 385 -5.71 13.34 10.93
N GLU A 386 -6.75 12.88 10.25
CA GLU A 386 -7.18 13.43 8.97
C GLU A 386 -7.76 14.84 9.12
N TYR A 387 -8.72 15.02 10.02
CA TYR A 387 -9.37 16.30 10.25
C TYR A 387 -8.39 17.38 10.69
N TYR A 388 -7.45 17.02 11.54
CA TYR A 388 -6.44 17.95 12.00
C TYR A 388 -5.53 18.46 10.86
N ARG A 389 -5.20 17.59 9.92
CA ARG A 389 -4.55 17.97 8.67
C ARG A 389 -5.39 18.96 7.88
N ASP A 390 -6.71 18.68 7.79
CA ASP A 390 -7.62 19.46 6.99
C ASP A 390 -7.91 20.84 7.58
N LEU A 391 -7.86 21.00 8.91
CA LEU A 391 -8.02 22.29 9.60
C LEU A 391 -7.04 23.37 9.13
N LYS A 392 -5.89 23.00 8.60
CA LYS A 392 -4.89 23.92 8.07
C LYS A 392 -5.01 24.17 6.58
N SER A 393 -5.89 23.45 5.93
CA SER A 393 -6.13 23.62 4.51
C SER A 393 -6.91 24.90 4.28
N GLU A 394 -6.53 25.68 3.28
CA GLU A 394 -7.33 26.80 2.76
C GLU A 394 -8.68 26.32 2.18
N HIS A 395 -8.86 25.01 2.02
CA HIS A 395 -10.02 24.36 1.44
C HIS A 395 -10.71 23.39 2.41
N LEU A 396 -10.81 23.76 3.70
CA LEU A 396 -11.39 22.88 4.73
C LEU A 396 -12.81 22.40 4.38
N ASP A 397 -13.68 23.30 3.89
CA ASP A 397 -15.05 22.93 3.53
C ASP A 397 -15.08 21.90 2.38
N ASP A 398 -14.18 22.01 1.41
CA ASP A 398 -14.05 21.03 0.33
C ASP A 398 -13.59 19.68 0.85
N ARG A 399 -12.67 19.65 1.81
CA ARG A 399 -12.21 18.42 2.47
C ARG A 399 -13.33 17.75 3.26
N VAL A 400 -14.08 18.52 4.04
CA VAL A 400 -15.25 18.02 4.77
C VAL A 400 -16.32 17.50 3.81
N ASN A 401 -16.57 18.17 2.69
CA ASN A 401 -17.48 17.69 1.66
C ASN A 401 -16.97 16.40 0.98
N ALA A 402 -15.69 16.28 0.76
CA ALA A 402 -15.08 15.04 0.26
C ALA A 402 -15.26 13.88 1.25
N ALA A 403 -15.04 14.14 2.55
CA ALA A 403 -15.29 13.15 3.60
C ALA A 403 -16.78 12.74 3.64
N ARG A 404 -17.70 13.72 3.47
CA ARG A 404 -19.14 13.45 3.43
C ARG A 404 -19.53 12.58 2.25
N ALA A 405 -18.99 12.85 1.06
CA ALA A 405 -19.21 12.03 -0.12
C ALA A 405 -18.67 10.59 0.07
N THR A 406 -17.47 10.48 0.65
CA THR A 406 -16.86 9.18 0.96
C THR A 406 -17.69 8.40 1.98
N TYR A 407 -18.12 9.05 3.07
CA TYR A 407 -18.96 8.43 4.09
C TYR A 407 -20.24 7.85 3.50
N ARG A 408 -21.00 8.65 2.74
CA ARG A 408 -22.25 8.23 2.09
C ARG A 408 -22.08 7.04 1.16
N ARG A 409 -21.02 7.09 0.37
CA ARG A 409 -20.70 6.00 -0.55
C ARG A 409 -20.43 4.68 0.18
N LEU A 410 -19.67 4.75 1.28
CA LEU A 410 -19.16 3.57 2.00
C LEU A 410 -20.09 3.08 3.11
N GLU A 411 -20.95 3.93 3.67
CA GLU A 411 -21.83 3.59 4.79
C GLU A 411 -22.71 2.36 4.50
N MET A 412 -23.21 2.24 3.28
CA MET A 412 -24.12 1.16 2.90
C MET A 412 -23.44 -0.09 2.32
N ALA A 413 -22.22 0.03 1.83
CA ALA A 413 -21.58 -1.04 1.05
C ALA A 413 -20.05 -1.00 1.08
N ALA A 414 -19.44 -0.61 2.20
CA ALA A 414 -17.98 -0.63 2.33
C ALA A 414 -17.44 -2.05 2.20
N ARG A 415 -16.46 -2.23 1.31
CA ARG A 415 -15.66 -3.44 1.27
C ARG A 415 -14.65 -3.42 2.42
N ALA A 416 -14.04 -4.57 2.71
CA ALA A 416 -13.03 -4.66 3.76
C ALA A 416 -11.89 -3.65 3.55
N GLU A 417 -11.39 -3.51 2.33
CA GLU A 417 -10.34 -2.57 1.96
C GLU A 417 -10.72 -1.08 2.07
N GLU A 418 -12.01 -0.77 2.08
CA GLU A 418 -12.54 0.59 2.18
C GLU A 418 -12.89 1.00 3.62
N ARG A 419 -12.80 0.08 4.57
CA ARG A 419 -13.20 0.30 5.97
C ARG A 419 -12.46 1.48 6.61
N VAL A 420 -11.17 1.60 6.37
CA VAL A 420 -10.36 2.70 6.89
C VAL A 420 -10.86 4.04 6.39
N SER A 421 -11.15 4.13 5.09
CA SER A 421 -11.68 5.37 4.49
C SER A 421 -13.06 5.73 5.04
N LEU A 422 -13.90 4.73 5.34
CA LEU A 422 -15.19 4.94 6.00
C LEU A 422 -15.01 5.52 7.41
N GLU A 423 -14.15 4.91 8.22
CA GLU A 423 -13.93 5.33 9.60
C GLU A 423 -13.25 6.72 9.66
N GLN A 424 -12.31 7.00 8.77
CA GLN A 424 -11.73 8.34 8.64
C GLN A 424 -12.79 9.38 8.30
N ALA A 425 -13.63 9.10 7.30
CA ALA A 425 -14.69 10.01 6.89
C ALA A 425 -15.70 10.28 8.01
N LYS A 426 -16.11 9.27 8.77
CA LYS A 426 -16.94 9.43 9.99
C LYS A 426 -16.30 10.40 10.97
N GLY A 427 -15.02 10.19 11.26
CA GLY A 427 -14.29 10.99 12.22
C GLY A 427 -14.17 12.45 11.79
N VAL A 428 -13.84 12.69 10.52
CA VAL A 428 -13.79 14.05 9.95
C VAL A 428 -15.13 14.76 10.10
N LEU A 429 -16.23 14.10 9.75
CA LEU A 429 -17.57 14.71 9.82
C LEU A 429 -18.00 15.02 11.26
N TYR A 430 -17.74 14.08 12.18
CA TYR A 430 -18.05 14.31 13.58
C TYR A 430 -17.22 15.44 14.19
N LEU A 431 -15.92 15.46 13.95
CA LEU A 431 -15.04 16.48 14.50
C LEU A 431 -15.31 17.87 13.92
N ASP A 432 -15.69 17.96 12.65
CA ASP A 432 -16.13 19.24 12.06
C ASP A 432 -17.43 19.74 12.70
N ALA A 433 -18.41 18.85 12.89
CA ALA A 433 -19.65 19.19 13.56
C ALA A 433 -19.39 19.60 15.03
N LEU A 434 -18.52 18.90 15.74
CA LEU A 434 -18.12 19.23 17.10
C LEU A 434 -17.43 20.58 17.17
N ARG A 435 -16.48 20.86 16.26
CA ARG A 435 -15.80 22.16 16.18
C ARG A 435 -16.77 23.30 15.92
N ARG A 436 -17.68 23.15 14.96
CA ARG A 436 -18.69 24.17 14.65
C ARG A 436 -19.62 24.44 15.84
N ARG A 437 -19.87 23.43 16.67
CA ARG A 437 -20.71 23.57 17.86
C ARG A 437 -19.98 24.23 19.03
N LEU A 438 -18.72 23.90 19.25
CA LEU A 438 -17.92 24.41 20.37
C LEU A 438 -17.25 25.76 20.07
N GLY A 439 -17.02 26.05 18.81
CA GLY A 439 -16.10 27.10 18.37
C GLY A 439 -14.64 26.65 18.37
N ASP A 440 -13.80 27.34 17.58
CA ASP A 440 -12.43 26.92 17.32
C ASP A 440 -11.57 26.80 18.59
N ASP A 441 -11.61 27.79 19.47
CA ASP A 441 -10.78 27.82 20.67
C ASP A 441 -11.14 26.70 21.66
N ALA A 442 -12.43 26.47 21.91
CA ALA A 442 -12.90 25.42 22.81
C ALA A 442 -12.61 24.02 22.23
N PHE A 443 -12.82 23.85 20.92
CA PHE A 443 -12.49 22.61 20.22
C PHE A 443 -10.99 22.30 20.30
N LEU A 444 -10.13 23.25 19.95
CA LEU A 444 -8.69 23.06 19.97
C LEU A 444 -8.17 22.81 21.40
N LYS A 445 -8.79 23.44 22.41
CA LYS A 445 -8.47 23.17 23.80
C LYS A 445 -8.85 21.74 24.20
N LEU A 446 -10.09 21.30 23.88
CA LEU A 446 -10.55 19.94 24.11
C LEU A 446 -9.60 18.90 23.50
N MET A 447 -9.26 19.09 22.25
CA MET A 447 -8.36 18.19 21.53
C MET A 447 -6.98 18.11 22.19
N ARG A 448 -6.37 19.24 22.52
CA ARG A 448 -5.07 19.29 23.23
C ARG A 448 -5.12 18.60 24.59
N ASP A 449 -6.13 18.94 25.40
CA ASP A 449 -6.27 18.39 26.75
C ASP A 449 -6.47 16.87 26.72
N TYR A 450 -7.31 16.38 25.79
CA TYR A 450 -7.54 14.96 25.62
C TYR A 450 -6.27 14.22 25.22
N PHE A 451 -5.53 14.74 24.25
CA PHE A 451 -4.29 14.12 23.78
C PHE A 451 -3.19 14.16 24.84
N ALA A 452 -3.04 15.28 25.55
CA ALA A 452 -2.05 15.39 26.62
C ALA A 452 -2.31 14.36 27.72
N ALA A 453 -3.58 14.13 28.06
CA ALA A 453 -3.98 13.17 29.10
C ALA A 453 -3.85 11.71 28.65
N ASN A 454 -3.90 11.44 27.35
CA ASN A 454 -4.01 10.09 26.79
C ASN A 454 -2.82 9.69 25.90
N THR A 455 -1.79 10.49 25.83
CA THR A 455 -0.56 10.15 25.12
C THR A 455 -0.01 8.79 25.58
N THR A 456 0.36 7.93 24.66
CA THR A 456 0.82 6.54 24.87
C THR A 456 -0.21 5.58 25.46
N LYS A 457 -1.48 5.97 25.44
CA LYS A 457 -2.56 5.11 25.97
C LYS A 457 -3.44 4.59 24.85
N THR A 458 -4.05 3.45 25.13
CA THR A 458 -5.19 2.94 24.36
C THR A 458 -6.45 3.64 24.83
N VAL A 459 -7.26 4.13 23.89
CA VAL A 459 -8.48 4.88 24.19
C VAL A 459 -9.69 4.28 23.49
N THR A 460 -10.85 4.42 24.11
CA THR A 460 -12.12 4.20 23.44
C THR A 460 -12.67 5.53 22.91
N ALA A 461 -13.39 5.48 21.81
CA ALA A 461 -14.11 6.62 21.28
C ALA A 461 -15.11 7.17 22.32
N GLN A 462 -15.69 6.29 23.14
CA GLN A 462 -16.59 6.68 24.22
C GLN A 462 -15.93 7.60 25.26
N SER A 463 -14.67 7.33 25.61
CA SER A 463 -13.94 8.19 26.56
C SER A 463 -13.75 9.62 26.04
N PHE A 464 -13.60 9.78 24.72
CA PHE A 464 -13.57 11.10 24.09
C PHE A 464 -14.95 11.76 24.05
N LEU A 465 -15.99 11.00 23.70
CA LEU A 465 -17.37 11.48 23.65
C LEU A 465 -17.83 11.97 25.02
N ASP A 466 -17.48 11.24 26.08
CA ASP A 466 -17.79 11.62 27.47
C ASP A 466 -17.11 12.94 27.84
N GLN A 467 -15.86 13.13 27.49
CA GLN A 467 -15.14 14.39 27.70
C GLN A 467 -15.65 15.54 26.82
N ALA A 468 -16.04 15.25 25.60
CA ALA A 468 -16.63 16.23 24.69
C ALA A 468 -18.04 16.67 25.12
N GLY A 469 -18.76 15.84 25.88
CA GLY A 469 -20.12 16.09 26.33
C GLY A 469 -21.14 16.15 25.16
N VAL A 470 -20.81 15.55 24.03
CA VAL A 470 -21.62 15.58 22.80
C VAL A 470 -21.77 14.18 22.27
N PRO A 471 -23.00 13.69 22.01
CA PRO A 471 -23.19 12.36 21.45
C PRO A 471 -22.61 12.26 20.05
N PHE A 472 -22.19 11.04 19.67
CA PHE A 472 -21.73 10.76 18.32
C PHE A 472 -22.91 10.79 17.36
N ALA A 473 -22.86 11.70 16.40
CA ALA A 473 -23.78 11.76 15.29
C ALA A 473 -23.03 12.21 14.03
N VAL A 474 -23.15 11.42 12.97
CA VAL A 474 -22.62 11.76 11.66
C VAL A 474 -23.78 12.10 10.75
N GLU A 475 -23.87 13.37 10.35
CA GLU A 475 -24.83 13.79 9.35
C GLU A 475 -24.21 13.64 7.96
N ALA A 476 -24.72 12.67 7.21
CA ALA A 476 -24.23 12.42 5.86
C ALA A 476 -24.58 13.56 4.87
N GLY A 477 -25.40 14.54 5.23
CA GLY A 477 -25.76 15.68 4.40
C GLY A 477 -26.04 15.35 2.92
N GLU A 478 -26.44 16.23 2.08
CA GLU A 478 -26.56 16.01 0.64
C GLU A 478 -25.24 16.28 -0.09
N GLY A 479 -24.80 15.42 -1.02
CA GLY A 479 -23.55 15.61 -1.77
C GLY A 479 -23.26 14.49 -2.75
N THR A 480 -22.19 14.61 -3.49
CA THR A 480 -21.73 13.62 -4.48
C THR A 480 -21.40 12.29 -3.81
N ALA A 481 -21.90 11.20 -4.37
CA ALA A 481 -21.67 9.87 -3.79
C ALA A 481 -20.27 9.31 -4.07
N TYR A 482 -19.64 9.73 -5.16
CA TYR A 482 -18.30 9.30 -5.58
C TYR A 482 -17.41 10.49 -5.91
N LEU A 483 -16.11 10.30 -5.70
CA LEU A 483 -15.07 11.26 -6.03
C LEU A 483 -14.25 10.77 -7.22
N THR A 484 -13.70 11.69 -7.99
CA THR A 484 -12.91 11.40 -9.20
C THR A 484 -11.74 10.46 -8.97
N THR A 485 -11.13 10.50 -7.78
CA THR A 485 -10.01 9.64 -7.40
C THR A 485 -10.42 8.30 -6.78
N ASP A 486 -11.70 8.10 -6.45
CA ASP A 486 -12.19 6.83 -5.88
C ASP A 486 -12.01 5.65 -6.83
N ILE A 487 -11.91 5.92 -8.13
CA ILE A 487 -11.71 4.89 -9.15
C ILE A 487 -10.42 4.08 -8.91
N GLY A 488 -9.38 4.68 -8.35
CA GLY A 488 -8.14 4.00 -8.03
C GLY A 488 -8.32 2.78 -7.12
N ASN A 489 -9.28 2.85 -6.20
CA ASN A 489 -9.62 1.76 -5.28
C ASN A 489 -10.62 0.74 -5.88
N ARG A 490 -11.11 0.97 -7.09
CA ARG A 490 -12.20 0.22 -7.74
C ARG A 490 -11.78 -0.44 -9.05
N LEU A 491 -10.52 -0.33 -9.45
CA LEU A 491 -10.03 -0.77 -10.76
C LEU A 491 -10.23 -2.27 -11.03
N ARG A 492 -10.28 -3.10 -10.00
CA ARG A 492 -10.56 -4.55 -10.15
C ARG A 492 -11.96 -4.85 -10.69
N SER A 493 -12.90 -3.97 -10.40
CA SER A 493 -14.28 -4.05 -10.89
C SER A 493 -14.57 -3.03 -11.97
N ALA A 494 -13.55 -2.30 -12.45
CA ALA A 494 -13.72 -1.25 -13.44
C ALA A 494 -13.64 -1.78 -14.87
N MET A 495 -14.26 -1.04 -15.77
CA MET A 495 -14.23 -1.24 -17.22
C MET A 495 -14.13 0.10 -17.92
N LEU A 496 -13.25 0.21 -18.92
CA LEU A 496 -13.12 1.36 -19.80
C LEU A 496 -14.05 1.19 -21.02
N VAL A 497 -14.90 2.18 -21.25
CA VAL A 497 -15.81 2.20 -22.38
C VAL A 497 -15.53 3.43 -23.25
N TYR A 498 -14.88 3.26 -24.38
CA TYR A 498 -14.53 4.37 -25.25
C TYR A 498 -15.53 4.59 -26.39
N GLY A 499 -15.76 5.87 -26.70
CA GLY A 499 -16.68 6.26 -27.75
C GLY A 499 -16.15 6.04 -29.15
N THR A 500 -17.02 5.54 -30.04
CA THR A 500 -16.70 5.25 -31.44
C THR A 500 -17.50 6.06 -32.44
N VAL A 501 -18.54 6.79 -32.00
CA VAL A 501 -19.43 7.59 -32.87
C VAL A 501 -18.64 8.76 -33.50
N ARG A 502 -17.80 9.41 -32.71
CA ARG A 502 -16.86 10.45 -33.16
C ARG A 502 -15.53 10.27 -32.47
N GLU A 503 -14.47 10.72 -33.14
CA GLU A 503 -13.13 10.77 -32.54
C GLU A 503 -12.61 9.38 -32.06
N ALA A 504 -13.10 8.29 -32.68
CA ALA A 504 -12.87 6.92 -32.22
C ALA A 504 -11.39 6.58 -31.98
N GLY A 505 -10.49 7.04 -32.84
CA GLY A 505 -9.05 6.81 -32.70
C GLY A 505 -8.46 7.51 -31.46
N ALA A 506 -8.87 8.74 -31.18
CA ALA A 506 -8.41 9.50 -30.02
C ALA A 506 -8.98 8.92 -28.70
N ASN A 507 -10.27 8.57 -28.70
CA ASN A 507 -10.93 7.97 -27.53
C ASN A 507 -10.32 6.60 -27.20
N ARG A 508 -10.04 5.78 -28.23
CA ARG A 508 -9.34 4.51 -28.07
C ARG A 508 -7.94 4.73 -27.49
N TYR A 509 -7.17 5.64 -28.05
CA TYR A 509 -5.83 5.96 -27.55
C TYR A 509 -5.88 6.43 -26.09
N ALA A 510 -6.82 7.28 -25.74
CA ALA A 510 -7.02 7.74 -24.38
C ALA A 510 -7.33 6.57 -23.42
N ALA A 511 -8.20 5.63 -23.84
CA ALA A 511 -8.52 4.44 -23.04
C ALA A 511 -7.29 3.51 -22.87
N GLU A 512 -6.49 3.34 -23.92
CA GLU A 512 -5.25 2.56 -23.88
C GLU A 512 -4.21 3.22 -22.96
N GLN A 513 -4.09 4.57 -22.96
CA GLN A 513 -3.24 5.30 -22.02
C GLN A 513 -3.69 5.14 -20.57
N LEU A 514 -4.98 5.20 -20.30
CA LEU A 514 -5.54 4.96 -18.97
C LEU A 514 -5.28 3.52 -18.51
N GLN A 515 -5.54 2.54 -19.38
CA GLN A 515 -5.29 1.13 -19.07
C GLN A 515 -3.81 0.90 -18.72
N LYS A 516 -2.89 1.49 -19.50
CA LYS A 516 -1.46 1.42 -19.20
C LYS A 516 -1.15 1.99 -17.83
N GLN A 517 -1.63 3.18 -17.50
CA GLN A 517 -1.38 3.82 -16.21
C GLN A 517 -2.01 3.05 -15.05
N PHE A 518 -3.24 2.55 -15.19
CA PHE A 518 -3.85 1.71 -14.17
C PHE A 518 -3.07 0.41 -13.97
N LEU A 519 -2.51 -0.11 -15.03
CA LEU A 519 -1.61 -1.24 -14.95
C LEU A 519 -0.30 -0.87 -14.25
N ASP A 520 0.32 0.25 -14.60
CA ASP A 520 1.61 0.69 -14.09
C ASP A 520 1.56 1.15 -12.63
N TRP A 521 0.50 1.83 -12.22
CA TRP A 521 0.41 2.44 -10.89
C TRP A 521 -0.37 1.62 -9.86
N TYR A 522 -1.40 0.89 -10.35
CA TYR A 522 -2.32 0.15 -9.48
C TYR A 522 -2.30 -1.36 -9.74
N GLU A 523 -1.44 -1.82 -10.64
CA GLU A 523 -1.33 -3.22 -11.05
C GLU A 523 -2.66 -3.85 -11.50
N SER A 524 -3.54 -3.03 -12.07
CA SER A 524 -4.88 -3.43 -12.47
C SER A 524 -5.05 -3.39 -13.98
N ALA A 525 -5.23 -4.55 -14.61
CA ALA A 525 -5.55 -4.68 -16.02
C ALA A 525 -7.05 -4.42 -16.23
N VAL A 526 -7.43 -3.16 -16.41
CA VAL A 526 -8.83 -2.77 -16.63
C VAL A 526 -9.23 -3.09 -18.07
N PRO A 527 -10.31 -3.88 -18.32
CA PRO A 527 -10.73 -4.22 -19.68
C PRO A 527 -11.24 -2.99 -20.44
N ILE A 528 -10.95 -2.96 -21.75
CA ILE A 528 -11.45 -1.92 -22.67
C ILE A 528 -12.56 -2.50 -23.54
N ARG A 529 -13.66 -1.75 -23.71
CA ARG A 529 -14.78 -2.04 -24.58
C ARG A 529 -15.10 -0.87 -25.49
N LYS A 530 -15.65 -1.16 -26.66
CA LYS A 530 -16.27 -0.12 -27.48
C LYS A 530 -17.68 0.18 -26.95
N ASP A 531 -18.11 1.39 -27.12
CA ASP A 531 -19.42 1.88 -26.63
C ASP A 531 -20.64 1.10 -27.18
N PHE A 532 -20.52 0.53 -28.39
CA PHE A 532 -21.59 -0.27 -28.99
C PHE A 532 -21.48 -1.80 -28.71
N GLU A 533 -20.35 -2.26 -28.17
CA GLU A 533 -20.13 -3.67 -27.83
C GLU A 533 -20.50 -3.98 -26.39
N VAL A 534 -20.57 -2.97 -25.52
CA VAL A 534 -20.85 -3.17 -24.09
C VAL A 534 -22.32 -3.48 -23.86
N THR A 535 -22.59 -4.51 -23.09
CA THR A 535 -23.95 -4.91 -22.72
C THR A 535 -24.45 -4.18 -21.48
N GLU A 536 -25.79 -4.12 -21.30
CA GLU A 536 -26.36 -3.52 -20.08
C GLU A 536 -25.97 -4.27 -18.81
N ASP A 537 -25.77 -5.59 -18.90
CA ASP A 537 -25.32 -6.39 -17.77
C ASP A 537 -23.85 -6.09 -17.40
N GLU A 538 -22.97 -5.93 -18.38
CA GLU A 538 -21.59 -5.47 -18.14
C GLU A 538 -21.60 -4.07 -17.50
N LEU A 539 -22.42 -3.15 -18.02
CA LEU A 539 -22.55 -1.80 -17.45
C LEU A 539 -23.10 -1.81 -16.02
N ARG A 540 -23.98 -2.75 -15.67
CA ARG A 540 -24.53 -2.90 -14.32
C ARG A 540 -23.53 -3.48 -13.35
N THR A 541 -22.75 -4.46 -13.77
CA THR A 541 -21.87 -5.25 -12.88
C THR A 541 -20.49 -4.64 -12.67
N HIS A 542 -20.13 -3.58 -13.42
CA HIS A 542 -18.81 -2.93 -13.35
C HIS A 542 -18.91 -1.48 -12.88
N ASP A 543 -17.82 -1.00 -12.30
CA ASP A 543 -17.52 0.43 -12.21
C ASP A 543 -17.12 0.91 -13.61
N VAL A 544 -17.78 1.91 -14.16
CA VAL A 544 -17.63 2.25 -15.59
C VAL A 544 -16.85 3.54 -15.77
N ILE A 545 -15.81 3.49 -16.61
CA ILE A 545 -15.04 4.67 -17.01
C ILE A 545 -15.35 4.97 -18.46
N PHE A 546 -16.18 5.97 -18.70
CA PHE A 546 -16.48 6.43 -20.05
C PHE A 546 -15.39 7.37 -20.57
N VAL A 547 -14.90 7.11 -21.78
CA VAL A 547 -13.91 7.91 -22.47
C VAL A 547 -14.51 8.52 -23.70
N GLY A 548 -14.49 9.85 -23.76
CA GLY A 548 -15.13 10.63 -24.80
C GLY A 548 -16.46 11.26 -24.30
N ARG A 549 -16.86 12.33 -24.95
CA ARG A 549 -18.10 13.06 -24.66
C ARG A 549 -19.34 12.28 -25.12
N PRO A 550 -20.54 12.62 -24.61
CA PRO A 550 -21.77 11.91 -24.99
C PRO A 550 -22.02 11.79 -26.50
N GLU A 551 -21.72 12.84 -27.27
CA GLU A 551 -21.89 12.81 -28.73
C GLU A 551 -20.89 11.89 -29.46
N ALA A 552 -19.83 11.50 -28.78
CA ALA A 552 -18.82 10.59 -29.29
C ALA A 552 -18.96 9.16 -28.77
N ASN A 553 -19.71 8.96 -27.67
CA ASN A 553 -19.85 7.69 -26.95
C ASN A 553 -21.34 7.35 -26.79
N SER A 554 -21.82 6.38 -27.57
CA SER A 554 -23.23 6.02 -27.63
C SER A 554 -23.77 5.43 -26.30
N ALA A 555 -22.94 4.71 -25.55
CA ALA A 555 -23.34 4.18 -24.25
C ALA A 555 -23.46 5.31 -23.21
N LEU A 556 -22.57 6.27 -23.20
CA LEU A 556 -22.65 7.45 -22.35
C LEU A 556 -23.82 8.36 -22.74
N ALA A 557 -24.09 8.53 -24.04
CA ALA A 557 -25.22 9.33 -24.51
C ALA A 557 -26.55 8.83 -23.93
N GLY A 558 -26.75 7.51 -23.86
CA GLY A 558 -27.92 6.89 -23.24
C GLY A 558 -28.04 7.11 -21.73
N TRP A 559 -26.97 7.53 -21.07
CA TRP A 559 -26.91 7.75 -19.62
C TRP A 559 -26.83 9.21 -19.22
N SER A 560 -26.54 10.13 -20.13
CA SER A 560 -26.25 11.55 -19.83
C SER A 560 -27.31 12.20 -18.96
N GLU A 561 -28.60 12.01 -19.28
CA GLU A 561 -29.72 12.56 -18.52
C GLU A 561 -29.79 11.93 -17.10
N ARG A 562 -29.61 10.62 -16.99
CA ARG A 562 -29.63 9.91 -15.69
C ARG A 562 -28.46 10.28 -14.80
N LEU A 563 -27.33 10.66 -15.39
CA LEU A 563 -26.13 11.11 -14.71
C LEU A 563 -26.20 12.62 -14.37
N GLY A 564 -27.18 13.33 -14.89
CA GLY A 564 -27.25 14.79 -14.73
C GLY A 564 -26.15 15.54 -15.50
N LEU A 565 -25.60 14.92 -16.55
CA LEU A 565 -24.59 15.52 -17.41
C LEU A 565 -25.25 16.39 -18.47
N ASP A 566 -25.20 17.69 -18.29
CA ASP A 566 -25.65 18.65 -19.29
C ASP A 566 -24.54 18.94 -20.29
N TYR A 567 -24.53 18.18 -21.38
CA TYR A 567 -23.53 18.24 -22.45
C TYR A 567 -24.23 18.33 -23.81
N SER A 568 -23.98 19.40 -24.53
CA SER A 568 -24.56 19.60 -25.87
C SER A 568 -23.69 20.54 -26.73
N GLY A 569 -23.60 20.25 -28.02
CA GLY A 569 -22.94 21.12 -28.98
C GLY A 569 -21.46 21.38 -28.66
N ASN A 570 -20.71 20.39 -28.23
CA ASN A 570 -19.32 20.48 -27.76
C ASN A 570 -19.14 21.44 -26.56
N ALA A 571 -20.16 21.57 -25.73
CA ALA A 571 -20.11 22.32 -24.50
C ALA A 571 -20.78 21.57 -23.37
N PHE A 572 -20.28 21.71 -22.16
CA PHE A 572 -20.93 21.19 -20.97
C PHE A 572 -21.28 22.31 -19.99
N ARG A 573 -22.30 22.07 -19.18
CA ARG A 573 -22.70 22.94 -18.10
C ARG A 573 -22.32 22.32 -16.76
N ILE A 574 -21.66 23.11 -15.94
CA ILE A 574 -21.30 22.70 -14.59
C ILE A 574 -21.22 23.94 -13.70
N GLY A 575 -21.72 23.85 -12.46
CA GLY A 575 -21.76 24.98 -11.54
C GLY A 575 -22.52 26.19 -12.07
N GLY A 576 -23.57 25.98 -12.90
CA GLY A 576 -24.37 27.04 -13.51
C GLY A 576 -23.73 27.76 -14.70
N ALA A 577 -22.50 27.40 -15.09
CA ALA A 577 -21.78 28.01 -16.20
C ALA A 577 -21.59 27.04 -17.39
N THR A 578 -21.75 27.59 -18.61
CA THR A 578 -21.49 26.85 -19.86
C THR A 578 -19.99 26.90 -20.19
N ARG A 579 -19.40 25.77 -20.48
CA ARG A 579 -18.00 25.56 -20.84
C ARG A 579 -17.95 25.10 -22.30
N ALA A 580 -17.62 25.99 -23.18
CA ALA A 580 -17.69 25.79 -24.63
C ALA A 580 -16.33 25.95 -25.34
N SER A 581 -15.26 26.29 -24.63
CA SER A 581 -13.94 26.36 -25.22
C SER A 581 -13.46 24.96 -25.64
N GLU A 582 -12.87 24.86 -26.82
CA GLU A 582 -12.20 23.62 -27.28
C GLU A 582 -11.08 23.16 -26.32
N ARG A 583 -10.62 24.07 -25.43
CA ARG A 583 -9.60 23.80 -24.44
C ARG A 583 -10.13 23.24 -23.12
N ASP A 584 -11.43 23.21 -22.97
CA ASP A 584 -12.06 22.73 -21.74
C ASP A 584 -12.17 21.19 -21.72
N ALA A 585 -12.04 20.63 -20.54
CA ALA A 585 -12.21 19.20 -20.31
C ALA A 585 -12.80 18.95 -18.91
N LEU A 586 -13.56 17.88 -18.80
CA LEU A 586 -14.26 17.45 -17.60
C LEU A 586 -13.89 16.02 -17.23
N LEU A 587 -13.48 15.84 -15.98
CA LEU A 587 -13.48 14.57 -15.28
C LEU A 587 -14.61 14.61 -14.27
N TRP A 588 -15.58 13.71 -14.37
CA TRP A 588 -16.79 13.73 -13.55
C TRP A 588 -17.01 12.36 -12.93
N ALA A 589 -17.40 12.33 -11.65
CA ALA A 589 -17.68 11.10 -10.91
C ALA A 589 -19.13 11.08 -10.42
N GLY A 590 -19.76 9.91 -10.47
CA GLY A 590 -21.12 9.74 -10.00
C GLY A 590 -21.49 8.27 -9.78
N LYS A 591 -22.75 8.06 -9.42
CA LYS A 591 -23.32 6.72 -9.24
C LYS A 591 -23.72 6.10 -10.57
N ASN A 592 -23.51 4.80 -10.70
CA ASN A 592 -24.00 4.03 -11.81
C ASN A 592 -25.55 3.97 -11.76
N PRO A 593 -26.26 4.41 -12.81
CA PRO A 593 -27.74 4.43 -12.81
C PRO A 593 -28.39 3.04 -12.72
N LEU A 594 -27.66 1.99 -13.04
CA LEU A 594 -28.16 0.60 -13.01
C LEU A 594 -27.86 -0.11 -11.69
N ASP A 595 -26.80 0.32 -11.00
CA ASP A 595 -26.41 -0.18 -9.67
C ASP A 595 -25.71 0.92 -8.89
N GLN A 596 -26.39 1.55 -7.96
CA GLN A 596 -25.86 2.68 -7.20
C GLN A 596 -24.69 2.34 -6.27
N THR A 597 -24.36 1.07 -6.10
CA THR A 597 -23.14 0.61 -5.41
C THR A 597 -21.90 0.69 -6.31
N ARG A 598 -22.10 0.96 -7.59
CA ARG A 598 -21.06 1.12 -8.61
C ARG A 598 -20.85 2.56 -8.97
N MET A 599 -19.62 2.84 -9.38
CA MET A 599 -19.17 4.16 -9.78
C MET A 599 -19.24 4.35 -11.29
N VAL A 600 -19.53 5.56 -11.70
CA VAL A 600 -19.28 6.04 -13.08
C VAL A 600 -18.27 7.15 -13.02
N LEU A 601 -17.26 7.07 -13.86
CA LEU A 601 -16.30 8.13 -14.13
C LEU A 601 -16.41 8.53 -15.60
N VAL A 602 -16.53 9.82 -15.88
CA VAL A 602 -16.60 10.34 -17.26
C VAL A 602 -15.38 11.22 -17.54
N LEU A 603 -14.65 10.85 -18.58
CA LEU A 603 -13.52 11.58 -19.12
C LEU A 603 -13.93 12.21 -20.45
N ALA A 604 -14.19 13.51 -20.48
CA ALA A 604 -14.66 14.20 -21.69
C ALA A 604 -13.97 15.55 -21.90
N GLY A 605 -13.33 15.70 -23.07
CA GLY A 605 -12.89 17.00 -23.56
C GLY A 605 -13.85 17.56 -24.58
N ASN A 606 -13.93 18.89 -24.74
CA ASN A 606 -14.69 19.51 -25.81
C ASN A 606 -14.09 19.21 -27.21
N ASP A 607 -12.85 18.79 -27.26
CA ASP A 607 -12.20 18.18 -28.42
C ASP A 607 -11.46 16.87 -28.07
N ALA A 608 -11.05 16.15 -29.09
CA ALA A 608 -10.32 14.88 -28.99
C ALA A 608 -9.00 15.03 -28.21
N LEU A 609 -8.25 16.10 -28.44
CA LEU A 609 -6.96 16.34 -27.82
C LEU A 609 -7.10 16.55 -26.30
N ARG A 610 -8.19 17.16 -25.85
CA ARG A 610 -8.45 17.40 -24.42
C ARG A 610 -8.82 16.11 -23.70
N THR A 611 -9.62 15.25 -24.34
CA THR A 611 -9.87 13.90 -23.82
C THR A 611 -8.56 13.12 -23.65
N VAL A 612 -7.68 13.14 -24.66
CA VAL A 612 -6.37 12.49 -24.59
C VAL A 612 -5.48 13.10 -23.50
N LYS A 613 -5.48 14.44 -23.34
CA LYS A 613 -4.69 15.10 -22.29
C LYS A 613 -5.13 14.73 -20.88
N LEU A 614 -6.46 14.65 -20.63
CA LEU A 614 -6.99 14.16 -19.35
C LEU A 614 -6.56 12.73 -19.03
N ALA A 615 -6.45 11.89 -20.05
CA ALA A 615 -6.08 10.49 -19.91
C ALA A 615 -4.57 10.26 -19.72
N ARG A 616 -3.72 11.25 -20.02
CA ARG A 616 -2.26 11.08 -20.03
C ARG A 616 -1.63 10.91 -18.67
N ASN A 617 -2.21 11.51 -17.64
CA ASN A 617 -1.65 11.49 -16.30
C ASN A 617 -2.74 11.44 -15.23
N VAL A 618 -3.03 10.25 -14.71
CA VAL A 618 -3.99 10.07 -13.60
C VAL A 618 -3.51 10.74 -12.31
N GLY A 619 -2.21 10.99 -12.17
CA GLY A 619 -1.65 11.74 -11.03
C GLY A 619 -2.05 13.22 -11.00
N ASP A 620 -2.52 13.78 -12.12
CA ASP A 620 -3.05 15.14 -12.18
C ASP A 620 -4.53 15.22 -11.76
N TRP A 621 -5.17 14.07 -11.55
CA TRP A 621 -6.56 14.04 -11.12
C TRP A 621 -6.70 14.51 -9.69
N LYS A 622 -7.63 15.44 -9.49
CA LYS A 622 -7.89 16.03 -8.17
C LYS A 622 -9.15 15.42 -7.57
N THR A 623 -9.12 15.22 -6.27
CA THR A 623 -10.24 14.67 -5.52
C THR A 623 -11.42 15.64 -5.46
N GLY A 624 -12.53 15.27 -6.05
CA GLY A 624 -13.77 16.05 -6.08
C GLY A 624 -14.90 15.29 -6.76
N GLY A 625 -16.12 15.82 -6.73
CA GLY A 625 -17.23 15.26 -7.51
C GLY A 625 -17.01 15.46 -9.01
N TYR A 626 -16.28 16.50 -9.36
CA TYR A 626 -15.75 16.72 -10.71
C TYR A 626 -14.45 17.52 -10.66
N GLN A 627 -13.65 17.38 -11.71
CA GLN A 627 -12.52 18.24 -12.03
C GLN A 627 -12.75 18.87 -13.40
N LEU A 628 -12.71 20.18 -13.43
CA LEU A 628 -12.78 20.99 -14.65
C LEU A 628 -11.37 21.44 -15.02
N VAL A 629 -10.97 21.29 -16.27
CA VAL A 629 -9.72 21.84 -16.79
C VAL A 629 -10.05 22.91 -17.81
N GLU A 630 -9.75 24.17 -17.49
CA GLU A 630 -9.93 25.35 -18.35
C GLU A 630 -8.55 25.94 -18.67
N ASP A 631 -8.18 26.04 -19.94
CA ASP A 631 -6.88 26.57 -20.37
C ASP A 631 -5.64 25.95 -19.64
N GLY A 632 -5.76 24.69 -19.23
CA GLY A 632 -4.70 23.98 -18.52
C GLY A 632 -4.71 24.19 -16.99
N LYS A 633 -5.63 24.97 -16.44
CA LYS A 633 -5.85 25.09 -14.99
C LYS A 633 -6.94 24.14 -14.55
N ALA A 634 -6.63 23.33 -13.53
CA ALA A 634 -7.60 22.41 -12.94
C ALA A 634 -8.31 23.08 -11.76
N THR A 635 -9.63 23.02 -11.76
CA THR A 635 -10.50 23.39 -10.63
C THR A 635 -11.35 22.20 -10.24
N VAL A 636 -11.70 22.08 -8.98
CA VAL A 636 -12.54 20.99 -8.46
C VAL A 636 -13.81 21.55 -7.86
N GLY A 637 -14.88 20.76 -7.96
CA GLY A 637 -16.13 21.07 -7.31
C GLY A 637 -16.88 19.83 -6.91
N PHE A 638 -17.95 20.02 -6.14
CA PHE A 638 -18.87 18.99 -5.71
C PHE A 638 -20.23 19.25 -6.34
N GLN A 639 -20.87 18.21 -6.83
CA GLN A 639 -22.19 18.35 -7.44
C GLN A 639 -23.21 18.64 -6.34
N ALA A 640 -24.09 19.61 -6.58
CA ALA A 640 -25.35 19.65 -5.85
C ALA A 640 -26.17 18.40 -6.20
N PRO A 641 -26.91 17.80 -5.26
CA PRO A 641 -27.82 16.72 -5.57
C PRO A 641 -28.79 17.20 -6.66
N PRO A 642 -29.19 16.31 -7.59
CA PRO A 642 -30.27 16.67 -8.50
C PRO A 642 -31.47 17.02 -7.63
N GLU A 643 -32.00 18.23 -7.81
CA GLU A 643 -33.25 18.60 -7.18
C GLU A 643 -34.29 17.50 -7.51
N ALA A 644 -34.92 16.95 -6.48
CA ALA A 644 -35.98 15.99 -6.65
C ALA A 644 -37.09 16.66 -7.49
N ARG A 645 -37.15 16.27 -8.76
CA ARG A 645 -38.24 16.67 -9.65
C ARG A 645 -39.40 15.74 -9.47
#